data_4ca080997f203c8ebdc4316496abd83a
#
_entry.id   4ca080997f203c8ebdc4316496abd83a
#
_cell.length_a   1.000
_cell.length_b   1.000
_cell.length_c   1.000
_cell.angle_alpha   90.00
_cell.angle_beta   90.00
_cell.angle_gamma   90.00
#
_symmetry.space_group_name_H-M   'P 1'
#
loop_
_entity.id
_entity.type
_entity.pdbx_description
1 polymer ?
#
loop_
_entity_poly.entity_id
_entity_poly.type
_entity_poly.pdbx_seq_one_letter_code
_entity_poly.pdbx_strand_id
1 'polypeptide(L)'
;RSTVGTVTEIYDYLRLLFARIGVPYCPTHHEKIVKFTTKQMADIVMNKPLGSKIFILSPLVKNEKGTHKDTLEKFHGRGYERFRVDGEIKRYSEIGALEKNKKHFIDVVVDRLILKEDSYSRIFDSISTALDVSSGYVIIKDEEQEQLFSQHASCKYCGFSVPELEPRLFSFNNPLGACPDCGGLGIKREVAEDLLIPNEDLSINQGAISYFKNQVNGNNIEWQEFKYLCDYYAIPRDVPYKELTRKQRDILLFGSDRPIPYKITSSSGNVMNRIGFEGIKTKIDRLYQVTDSSFKREWFETYMRDKECTTCKGARLNEQVLAVRINGLNIYEVCKLSLLDLKTYLNNLKLTIEEEKIAKLVLQEIKNRVDFLINVGLDYLSLARMAMTLSGGEAQRIRLATQIGSRLTGVLYVLDEPSIGLHQRDNDKLIASLKEMRDIGNTLIVVEHDEDTMLASDYLVDIGPGAGIHGGNIVACGTPEEVMNNPNSLTGQYLSGKKFIPYSSFRNKGNGNFIEIIGAEANNLKKVNVKIPLGAFVLVTGVSGSGKSSLVTEVLYKNAYNTLNKGKYEAGKVKQINGFEYIDKVINISQDPIGKTPRSNPATYIGVFDDIRDLFASTKDAKAKGYTKSHFSFNVKGGRCEACEGDGVKRISMAFFPDVYVQCEECHGKRYNEETLQVTYKGKNIYDVLEMTVEEALDFFDNLPNGYDSAVIYPFGYGLSYT
;
A
#
# COMPACT_ATOMS: atom_id res chain seq x y z
N ARG A 1 -1.70 3.65 -3.55
CA ARG A 1 -2.40 4.65 -2.69
C ARG A 1 -3.78 4.18 -2.19
N SER A 2 -4.37 3.18 -2.83
CA SER A 2 -5.73 2.72 -2.51
C SER A 2 -5.82 2.07 -1.12
N THR A 3 -6.88 2.39 -0.39
CA THR A 3 -7.23 1.80 0.92
C THR A 3 -8.63 1.19 0.84
N VAL A 4 -9.01 0.40 1.84
CA VAL A 4 -10.39 -0.10 1.98
C VAL A 4 -11.38 1.07 1.91
N GLY A 5 -11.12 2.16 2.64
CA GLY A 5 -12.00 3.33 2.64
C GLY A 5 -12.18 3.99 1.27
N THR A 6 -11.13 4.03 0.43
CA THR A 6 -11.24 4.61 -0.92
C THR A 6 -11.88 3.66 -1.93
N VAL A 7 -11.66 2.36 -1.80
CA VAL A 7 -12.28 1.36 -2.70
C VAL A 7 -13.79 1.25 -2.44
N THR A 8 -14.21 1.42 -1.18
CA THR A 8 -15.62 1.39 -0.76
C THR A 8 -16.33 2.74 -0.87
N GLU A 9 -15.63 3.77 -1.30
CA GLU A 9 -16.10 5.17 -1.35
C GLU A 9 -16.45 5.77 0.04
N ILE A 10 -16.36 5.00 1.12
CA ILE A 10 -16.66 5.49 2.48
C ILE A 10 -15.76 6.67 2.84
N TYR A 11 -14.51 6.66 2.39
CA TYR A 11 -13.57 7.75 2.64
C TYR A 11 -14.03 9.08 2.02
N ASP A 12 -14.68 9.06 0.86
CA ASP A 12 -15.18 10.26 0.22
C ASP A 12 -16.35 10.87 1.00
N TYR A 13 -17.22 10.04 1.57
CA TYR A 13 -18.26 10.50 2.48
C TYR A 13 -17.69 11.00 3.81
N LEU A 14 -16.64 10.35 4.35
CA LEU A 14 -15.95 10.86 5.55
C LEU A 14 -15.30 12.22 5.29
N ARG A 15 -14.67 12.43 4.15
CA ARG A 15 -14.11 13.74 3.75
C ARG A 15 -15.19 14.82 3.74
N LEU A 16 -16.37 14.49 3.19
CA LEU A 16 -17.50 15.41 3.18
C LEU A 16 -18.00 15.68 4.60
N LEU A 17 -18.12 14.66 5.44
CA LEU A 17 -18.53 14.79 6.84
C LEU A 17 -17.57 15.71 7.63
N PHE A 18 -16.26 15.45 7.55
CA PHE A 18 -15.24 16.24 8.23
C PHE A 18 -15.17 17.70 7.72
N ALA A 19 -15.42 17.92 6.43
CA ALA A 19 -15.49 19.27 5.88
C ALA A 19 -16.72 20.06 6.38
N ARG A 20 -17.83 19.37 6.73
CA ARG A 20 -19.08 20.03 7.11
C ARG A 20 -19.25 20.25 8.61
N ILE A 21 -18.86 19.24 9.42
CA ILE A 21 -19.05 19.29 10.88
C ILE A 21 -17.74 19.10 11.67
N GLY A 22 -16.60 19.00 10.99
CA GLY A 22 -15.31 18.88 11.62
C GLY A 22 -14.90 20.15 12.36
N VAL A 23 -14.33 20.00 13.53
CA VAL A 23 -13.86 21.11 14.37
C VAL A 23 -12.35 21.04 14.47
N PRO A 24 -11.62 22.09 14.06
CA PRO A 24 -10.17 22.14 14.18
C PRO A 24 -9.74 22.43 15.64
N TYR A 25 -8.67 21.74 16.07
CA TYR A 25 -8.01 21.93 17.36
C TYR A 25 -6.52 22.18 17.15
N CYS A 26 -5.94 23.01 18.02
CA CYS A 26 -4.50 23.22 18.01
C CYS A 26 -3.77 21.95 18.46
N PRO A 27 -2.81 21.41 17.70
CA PRO A 27 -2.09 20.20 18.11
C PRO A 27 -1.23 20.39 19.36
N THR A 28 -0.75 21.61 19.62
CA THR A 28 0.11 21.94 20.75
C THR A 28 -0.68 22.34 22.01
N HIS A 29 -1.73 23.15 21.84
CA HIS A 29 -2.48 23.73 22.98
C HIS A 29 -3.81 23.00 23.25
N HIS A 30 -4.22 22.08 22.36
CA HIS A 30 -5.46 21.29 22.45
C HIS A 30 -6.75 22.12 22.53
N GLU A 31 -6.68 23.45 22.23
CA GLU A 31 -7.83 24.32 22.20
C GLU A 31 -8.53 24.28 20.85
N LYS A 32 -9.84 24.46 20.89
CA LYS A 32 -10.68 24.61 19.70
C LYS A 32 -10.27 25.88 18.93
N ILE A 33 -10.02 25.74 17.67
CA ILE A 33 -9.73 26.84 16.77
C ILE A 33 -11.05 27.36 16.20
N VAL A 34 -11.36 28.61 16.50
CA VAL A 34 -12.63 29.25 16.12
C VAL A 34 -12.36 30.35 15.10
N LYS A 35 -13.21 30.41 14.08
CA LYS A 35 -13.27 31.51 13.13
C LYS A 35 -14.32 32.49 13.63
N PHE A 36 -13.95 33.76 13.75
CA PHE A 36 -14.87 34.83 14.14
C PHE A 36 -15.22 35.69 12.93
N THR A 37 -16.50 36.00 12.74
CA THR A 37 -16.94 37.03 11.82
C THR A 37 -16.76 38.41 12.44
N THR A 38 -16.61 39.47 11.64
CA THR A 38 -16.51 40.85 12.13
C THR A 38 -17.68 41.18 13.09
N LYS A 39 -18.90 40.72 12.74
CA LYS A 39 -20.08 40.88 13.59
C LYS A 39 -19.92 40.22 14.97
N GLN A 40 -19.49 38.95 15.01
CA GLN A 40 -19.28 38.23 16.27
C GLN A 40 -18.20 38.91 17.14
N MET A 41 -17.12 39.42 16.51
CA MET A 41 -16.09 40.17 17.23
C MET A 41 -16.65 41.47 17.81
N ALA A 42 -17.45 42.21 17.04
CA ALA A 42 -18.11 43.41 17.51
C ALA A 42 -19.12 43.15 18.65
N ASP A 43 -19.91 42.07 18.52
CA ASP A 43 -20.85 41.64 19.56
C ASP A 43 -20.11 41.28 20.88
N ILE A 44 -18.97 40.62 20.79
CA ILE A 44 -18.13 40.27 21.97
C ILE A 44 -17.61 41.57 22.64
N VAL A 45 -17.20 42.55 21.87
CA VAL A 45 -16.74 43.83 22.42
C VAL A 45 -17.90 44.58 23.09
N MET A 46 -19.07 44.61 22.48
CA MET A 46 -20.26 45.27 23.02
C MET A 46 -20.79 44.64 24.30
N ASN A 47 -20.52 43.37 24.54
CA ASN A 47 -20.88 42.66 25.78
C ASN A 47 -19.95 42.99 26.96
N LYS A 48 -18.90 43.79 26.77
CA LYS A 48 -18.04 44.25 27.88
C LYS A 48 -18.74 45.39 28.66
N PRO A 49 -18.30 45.69 29.89
CA PRO A 49 -18.90 46.75 30.70
C PRO A 49 -18.83 48.09 30.03
N LEU A 50 -19.92 48.86 30.05
CA LEU A 50 -19.95 50.23 29.56
C LEU A 50 -18.94 51.11 30.30
N GLY A 51 -18.24 51.97 29.60
CA GLY A 51 -17.15 52.81 30.13
C GLY A 51 -15.76 52.18 30.02
N SER A 52 -15.65 50.93 29.60
CA SER A 52 -14.35 50.23 29.40
C SER A 52 -13.56 50.96 28.28
N LYS A 53 -12.24 51.10 28.47
CA LYS A 53 -11.32 51.60 27.47
C LYS A 53 -10.89 50.47 26.56
N ILE A 54 -11.29 50.53 25.31
CA ILE A 54 -11.00 49.47 24.30
C ILE A 54 -9.95 49.99 23.33
N PHE A 55 -8.91 49.17 23.10
CA PHE A 55 -7.92 49.31 22.03
C PHE A 55 -8.17 48.25 20.97
N ILE A 56 -8.25 48.67 19.72
CA ILE A 56 -8.34 47.80 18.55
C ILE A 56 -7.00 47.87 17.84
N LEU A 57 -6.26 46.77 17.83
CA LEU A 57 -4.89 46.67 17.32
C LEU A 57 -4.85 45.69 16.15
N SER A 58 -3.97 45.96 15.21
CA SER A 58 -3.71 45.08 14.07
C SER A 58 -2.26 44.60 14.12
N PRO A 59 -2.01 43.29 14.27
CA PRO A 59 -0.65 42.73 14.33
C PRO A 59 0.05 42.81 12.97
N LEU A 60 1.26 43.39 12.93
CA LEU A 60 2.07 43.53 11.74
C LEU A 60 3.29 42.64 11.74
N VAL A 61 3.95 42.48 12.89
CA VAL A 61 5.14 41.66 13.09
C VAL A 61 4.98 40.78 14.31
N LYS A 62 5.18 39.50 14.17
CA LYS A 62 5.04 38.53 15.27
C LYS A 62 6.36 37.75 15.46
N ASN A 63 7.10 38.11 16.51
CA ASN A 63 8.30 37.36 16.94
C ASN A 63 9.38 37.24 15.86
N GLU A 64 9.60 38.28 15.05
CA GLU A 64 10.58 38.30 13.97
C GLU A 64 11.77 39.19 14.28
N LYS A 65 12.97 38.79 13.83
CA LYS A 65 14.20 39.58 13.95
C LYS A 65 14.23 40.64 12.83
N GLY A 66 14.65 41.83 13.18
CA GLY A 66 14.80 42.92 12.20
C GLY A 66 14.63 44.27 12.79
N THR A 67 15.01 45.31 12.06
CA THR A 67 14.76 46.69 12.44
C THR A 67 13.32 47.16 12.13
N HIS A 68 12.61 46.41 11.26
CA HIS A 68 11.23 46.62 10.81
C HIS A 68 10.89 48.10 10.44
N LYS A 69 11.94 48.88 10.07
CA LYS A 69 11.82 50.29 9.73
C LYS A 69 10.84 50.50 8.56
N ASP A 70 11.02 49.74 7.50
CA ASP A 70 10.18 49.87 6.29
C ASP A 70 8.70 49.58 6.59
N THR A 71 8.43 48.60 7.49
CA THR A 71 7.07 48.28 7.93
C THR A 71 6.45 49.46 8.71
N LEU A 72 7.19 50.00 9.65
CA LEU A 72 6.73 51.16 10.44
C LEU A 72 6.50 52.39 9.56
N GLU A 73 7.42 52.71 8.65
CA GLU A 73 7.31 53.81 7.69
C GLU A 73 6.11 53.66 6.77
N LYS A 74 5.89 52.44 6.24
CA LYS A 74 4.76 52.11 5.36
C LYS A 74 3.42 52.38 6.03
N PHE A 75 3.23 51.99 7.27
CA PHE A 75 1.97 52.15 7.98
C PHE A 75 1.81 53.56 8.54
N HIS A 76 2.90 54.23 8.93
CA HIS A 76 2.87 55.65 9.26
C HIS A 76 2.44 56.50 8.04
N GLY A 77 2.97 56.21 6.85
CA GLY A 77 2.58 56.85 5.58
C GLY A 77 1.11 56.61 5.20
N ARG A 78 0.45 55.61 5.78
CA ARG A 78 -1.00 55.36 5.66
C ARG A 78 -1.84 56.09 6.71
N GLY A 79 -1.22 56.95 7.58
CA GLY A 79 -1.90 57.75 8.58
C GLY A 79 -2.00 57.13 9.98
N TYR A 80 -1.32 56.04 10.24
CA TYR A 80 -1.31 55.45 11.58
C TYR A 80 -0.21 56.07 12.45
N GLU A 81 -0.61 56.76 13.51
CA GLU A 81 0.29 57.54 14.39
C GLU A 81 0.84 56.73 15.58
N ARG A 82 0.21 55.63 15.95
CA ARG A 82 0.53 54.85 17.15
C ARG A 82 0.77 53.40 16.84
N PHE A 83 1.82 52.87 17.43
CA PHE A 83 2.20 51.47 17.33
C PHE A 83 2.44 50.89 18.72
N ARG A 84 2.12 49.62 18.90
CA ARG A 84 2.58 48.86 20.06
C ARG A 84 3.83 48.13 19.64
N VAL A 85 4.95 48.37 20.29
CA VAL A 85 6.24 47.72 20.06
C VAL A 85 6.66 47.02 21.34
N ASP A 86 6.85 45.72 21.27
CA ASP A 86 7.25 44.85 22.41
C ASP A 86 6.37 45.05 23.66
N GLY A 87 5.07 45.30 23.46
CA GLY A 87 4.07 45.46 24.52
C GLY A 87 3.77 46.94 24.90
N GLU A 88 4.61 47.88 24.52
CA GLU A 88 4.43 49.30 24.84
C GLU A 88 3.81 50.10 23.68
N ILE A 89 2.77 50.89 23.94
CA ILE A 89 2.14 51.76 22.93
C ILE A 89 2.89 53.08 22.90
N LYS A 90 3.50 53.38 21.73
CA LYS A 90 4.29 54.62 21.44
C LYS A 90 3.77 55.32 20.21
N ARG A 91 4.01 56.61 20.11
CA ARG A 91 3.84 57.34 18.84
C ARG A 91 4.98 56.99 17.90
N TYR A 92 4.76 57.07 16.61
CA TYR A 92 5.79 56.78 15.62
C TYR A 92 7.09 57.56 15.87
N SER A 93 6.96 58.88 16.21
CA SER A 93 8.10 59.76 16.55
C SER A 93 8.89 59.35 17.80
N GLU A 94 8.30 58.54 18.67
CA GLU A 94 8.92 58.04 19.92
C GLU A 94 9.58 56.66 19.77
N ILE A 95 9.40 56.03 18.60
CA ILE A 95 9.97 54.70 18.31
C ILE A 95 11.41 54.90 17.81
N GLY A 96 12.37 54.54 18.65
CA GLY A 96 13.79 54.52 18.28
C GLY A 96 14.11 53.38 17.31
N ALA A 97 15.38 53.33 16.87
CA ALA A 97 15.85 52.22 16.03
C ALA A 97 15.77 50.91 16.79
N LEU A 98 15.05 49.94 16.23
CA LEU A 98 14.90 48.60 16.81
C LEU A 98 16.16 47.74 16.57
N GLU A 99 16.49 46.86 17.53
CA GLU A 99 17.68 46.01 17.47
C GLU A 99 17.52 44.89 16.41
N LYS A 100 18.42 44.87 15.41
CA LYS A 100 18.39 43.92 14.29
C LYS A 100 18.36 42.43 14.69
N ASN A 101 19.04 42.11 15.79
CA ASN A 101 19.22 40.68 16.22
C ASN A 101 18.19 40.24 17.28
N LYS A 102 17.36 41.17 17.77
CA LYS A 102 16.27 40.91 18.71
C LYS A 102 14.98 40.59 17.95
N LYS A 103 14.17 39.73 18.53
CA LYS A 103 12.82 39.47 18.03
C LYS A 103 11.84 40.48 18.55
N HIS A 104 11.04 41.04 17.64
CA HIS A 104 10.09 42.11 17.97
C HIS A 104 8.65 41.65 17.70
N PHE A 105 7.73 42.25 18.46
CA PHE A 105 6.29 42.25 18.22
C PHE A 105 5.85 43.68 17.92
N ILE A 106 5.21 43.87 16.77
CA ILE A 106 4.76 45.20 16.35
C ILE A 106 3.30 45.11 15.91
N ASP A 107 2.45 45.92 16.54
CA ASP A 107 1.06 46.07 16.16
C ASP A 107 0.76 47.56 15.89
N VAL A 108 -0.12 47.82 14.94
CA VAL A 108 -0.64 49.16 14.75
C VAL A 108 -1.91 49.36 15.58
N VAL A 109 -2.04 50.51 16.22
CA VAL A 109 -3.26 50.93 16.93
C VAL A 109 -4.23 51.50 15.92
N VAL A 110 -5.27 50.75 15.56
CA VAL A 110 -6.28 51.15 14.59
C VAL A 110 -7.28 52.11 15.22
N ASP A 111 -7.76 51.79 16.42
CA ASP A 111 -8.66 52.68 17.16
C ASP A 111 -8.50 52.50 18.67
N ARG A 112 -8.90 53.56 19.41
CA ARG A 112 -9.06 53.55 20.87
C ARG A 112 -10.34 54.29 21.23
N LEU A 113 -11.20 53.66 21.98
CA LEU A 113 -12.49 54.22 22.33
C LEU A 113 -12.90 53.85 23.77
N ILE A 114 -13.82 54.61 24.31
CA ILE A 114 -14.53 54.27 25.54
C ILE A 114 -15.88 53.68 25.10
N LEU A 115 -16.20 52.47 25.59
CA LEU A 115 -17.38 51.73 25.21
C LEU A 115 -18.66 52.45 25.67
N LYS A 116 -19.57 52.74 24.74
CA LYS A 116 -20.90 53.33 24.96
C LYS A 116 -21.94 52.51 24.22
N GLU A 117 -23.21 52.71 24.52
CA GLU A 117 -24.32 51.96 23.88
C GLU A 117 -24.38 52.17 22.36
N ASP A 118 -23.99 53.36 21.87
CA ASP A 118 -23.98 53.72 20.45
C ASP A 118 -22.68 53.40 19.70
N SER A 119 -21.73 52.72 20.33
CA SER A 119 -20.38 52.47 19.79
C SER A 119 -20.32 51.35 18.74
N TYR A 120 -21.41 50.62 18.50
CA TYR A 120 -21.40 49.42 17.65
C TYR A 120 -20.83 49.64 16.25
N SER A 121 -21.34 50.68 15.52
CA SER A 121 -20.90 50.94 14.15
C SER A 121 -19.40 51.28 14.10
N ARG A 122 -18.93 52.15 15.03
CA ARG A 122 -17.50 52.50 15.12
C ARG A 122 -16.61 51.28 15.42
N ILE A 123 -17.05 50.41 16.32
CA ILE A 123 -16.32 49.14 16.66
C ILE A 123 -16.27 48.23 15.46
N PHE A 124 -17.40 48.04 14.76
CA PHE A 124 -17.47 47.20 13.56
C PHE A 124 -16.52 47.69 12.46
N ASP A 125 -16.52 49.04 12.16
CA ASP A 125 -15.66 49.61 11.14
C ASP A 125 -14.18 49.57 11.54
N SER A 126 -13.86 49.79 12.81
CA SER A 126 -12.50 49.71 13.33
C SER A 126 -11.95 48.27 13.30
N ILE A 127 -12.80 47.29 13.66
CA ILE A 127 -12.44 45.87 13.54
C ILE A 127 -12.23 45.46 12.07
N SER A 128 -13.13 45.89 11.17
CA SER A 128 -12.99 45.63 9.74
C SER A 128 -11.68 46.18 9.20
N THR A 129 -11.36 47.46 9.53
CA THR A 129 -10.09 48.09 9.17
C THR A 129 -8.87 47.33 9.73
N ALA A 130 -8.93 46.89 10.99
CA ALA A 130 -7.85 46.15 11.61
C ALA A 130 -7.61 44.80 10.92
N LEU A 131 -8.67 44.10 10.52
CA LEU A 131 -8.62 42.84 9.79
C LEU A 131 -8.02 43.00 8.38
N ASP A 132 -8.37 44.10 7.68
CA ASP A 132 -7.80 44.42 6.36
C ASP A 132 -6.30 44.70 6.43
N VAL A 133 -5.88 45.46 7.47
CA VAL A 133 -4.48 45.80 7.70
C VAL A 133 -3.60 44.62 7.97
N SER A 134 -4.06 43.64 8.76
CA SER A 134 -3.29 42.46 9.18
C SER A 134 -3.61 41.20 8.39
N SER A 135 -4.40 41.32 7.31
CA SER A 135 -4.86 40.15 6.55
C SER A 135 -5.64 39.15 7.41
N GLY A 136 -6.61 39.64 8.18
CA GLY A 136 -7.58 38.80 8.90
C GLY A 136 -7.35 38.62 10.39
N TYR A 137 -6.48 39.36 11.04
CA TYR A 137 -6.25 39.32 12.49
C TYR A 137 -6.56 40.63 13.16
N VAL A 138 -7.13 40.59 14.36
CA VAL A 138 -7.35 41.77 15.21
C VAL A 138 -7.11 41.45 16.67
N ILE A 139 -6.46 42.34 17.40
CA ILE A 139 -6.28 42.26 18.84
C ILE A 139 -7.20 43.29 19.50
N ILE A 140 -8.04 42.79 20.38
CA ILE A 140 -8.90 43.63 21.21
C ILE A 140 -8.35 43.60 22.63
N LYS A 141 -7.94 44.78 23.13
CA LYS A 141 -7.38 44.94 24.47
C LYS A 141 -8.24 45.90 25.28
N ASP A 142 -8.55 45.51 26.48
CA ASP A 142 -9.10 46.38 27.53
C ASP A 142 -8.09 46.52 28.68
N GLU A 143 -8.53 47.06 29.83
CA GLU A 143 -7.66 47.25 30.99
C GLU A 143 -7.29 45.94 31.68
N GLU A 144 -8.11 44.89 31.53
CA GLU A 144 -7.93 43.61 32.24
C GLU A 144 -7.46 42.46 31.32
N GLN A 145 -7.88 42.48 30.04
CA GLN A 145 -7.69 41.36 29.14
C GLN A 145 -7.28 41.81 27.75
N GLU A 146 -6.51 40.95 27.11
CA GLU A 146 -6.15 41.05 25.70
C GLU A 146 -6.56 39.78 24.98
N GLN A 147 -7.26 39.90 23.85
CA GLN A 147 -7.72 38.75 23.07
C GLN A 147 -7.43 39.00 21.58
N LEU A 148 -6.74 38.00 20.99
CA LEU A 148 -6.53 37.91 19.56
C LEU A 148 -7.73 37.24 18.92
N PHE A 149 -8.32 37.86 17.91
CA PHE A 149 -9.34 37.30 17.06
C PHE A 149 -8.80 37.13 15.65
N SER A 150 -9.34 36.17 14.93
CA SER A 150 -8.98 35.92 13.55
C SER A 150 -10.21 35.61 12.71
N GLN A 151 -10.24 36.13 11.49
CA GLN A 151 -11.15 35.66 10.44
C GLN A 151 -10.72 34.29 9.89
N HIS A 152 -9.44 33.95 10.06
CA HIS A 152 -8.94 32.62 9.76
C HIS A 152 -9.03 31.73 11.01
N ALA A 153 -9.30 30.44 10.82
CA ALA A 153 -9.26 29.49 11.92
C ALA A 153 -7.81 29.35 12.41
N SER A 154 -7.43 30.02 13.50
CA SER A 154 -6.07 30.01 14.05
C SER A 154 -6.05 29.95 15.58
N CYS A 155 -5.00 29.29 16.13
CA CYS A 155 -4.79 29.22 17.57
C CYS A 155 -4.33 30.57 18.11
N LYS A 156 -4.97 31.02 19.19
CA LYS A 156 -4.65 32.31 19.85
C LYS A 156 -3.24 32.34 20.47
N TYR A 157 -2.64 31.19 20.77
CA TYR A 157 -1.35 31.12 21.47
C TYR A 157 -0.16 30.98 20.50
N CYS A 158 -0.26 30.09 19.50
CA CYS A 158 0.88 29.79 18.62
C CYS A 158 0.64 30.19 17.15
N GLY A 159 -0.55 30.70 16.82
CA GLY A 159 -0.88 31.08 15.45
C GLY A 159 -1.08 29.89 14.47
N PHE A 160 -1.06 28.65 14.97
CA PHE A 160 -1.38 27.49 14.14
C PHE A 160 -2.76 27.67 13.50
N SER A 161 -2.83 27.59 12.18
CA SER A 161 -4.04 27.81 11.40
C SER A 161 -4.40 26.62 10.55
N VAL A 162 -5.70 26.43 10.35
CA VAL A 162 -6.24 25.42 9.46
C VAL A 162 -6.92 26.13 8.30
N PRO A 163 -6.66 25.74 7.04
CA PRO A 163 -7.34 26.30 5.88
C PRO A 163 -8.86 26.09 5.95
N GLU A 164 -9.58 26.68 5.02
CA GLU A 164 -11.01 26.45 4.89
C GLU A 164 -11.31 24.94 4.73
N LEU A 165 -12.27 24.44 5.50
CA LEU A 165 -12.60 23.02 5.54
C LEU A 165 -13.39 22.63 4.29
N GLU A 166 -12.67 22.22 3.26
CA GLU A 166 -13.23 21.67 2.03
C GLU A 166 -12.94 20.16 1.91
N PRO A 167 -13.78 19.37 1.23
CA PRO A 167 -13.55 17.94 1.07
C PRO A 167 -12.20 17.58 0.44
N ARG A 168 -11.66 18.45 -0.45
CA ARG A 168 -10.34 18.26 -1.06
C ARG A 168 -9.19 18.37 -0.07
N LEU A 169 -9.35 19.13 1.02
CA LEU A 169 -8.36 19.25 2.09
C LEU A 169 -8.11 17.89 2.78
N PHE A 170 -9.15 17.06 2.92
CA PHE A 170 -9.07 15.75 3.55
C PHE A 170 -8.61 14.63 2.59
N SER A 171 -8.13 14.98 1.40
CA SER A 171 -7.65 14.00 0.42
C SER A 171 -6.14 13.82 0.50
N PHE A 172 -5.67 12.61 0.79
CA PHE A 172 -4.24 12.29 0.72
C PHE A 172 -3.71 12.16 -0.73
N ASN A 173 -4.59 12.27 -1.74
CA ASN A 173 -4.21 12.34 -3.16
C ASN A 173 -4.10 13.80 -3.65
N ASN A 174 -4.51 14.77 -2.83
CA ASN A 174 -4.42 16.20 -3.15
C ASN A 174 -3.24 16.83 -2.38
N PRO A 175 -2.39 17.62 -3.02
CA PRO A 175 -1.25 18.28 -2.36
C PRO A 175 -1.64 19.14 -1.14
N LEU A 176 -2.85 19.71 -1.11
CA LEU A 176 -3.34 20.53 0.01
C LEU A 176 -3.49 19.72 1.31
N GLY A 177 -3.87 18.44 1.22
CA GLY A 177 -4.13 17.61 2.38
C GLY A 177 -3.07 16.55 2.61
N ALA A 178 -2.32 16.17 1.58
CA ALA A 178 -1.31 15.13 1.66
C ALA A 178 -0.15 15.50 2.60
N CYS A 179 0.39 14.53 3.29
CA CYS A 179 1.66 14.69 3.99
C CYS A 179 2.75 15.07 2.98
N PRO A 180 3.44 16.19 3.15
CA PRO A 180 4.44 16.67 2.19
C PRO A 180 5.64 15.73 2.07
N ASP A 181 5.92 14.99 3.14
CA ASP A 181 7.11 14.14 3.25
C ASP A 181 6.96 12.80 2.50
N CYS A 182 5.79 12.15 2.56
CA CYS A 182 5.50 10.91 1.83
C CYS A 182 4.57 11.10 0.62
N GLY A 183 4.18 12.32 0.29
CA GLY A 183 3.26 12.61 -0.81
C GLY A 183 1.90 11.90 -0.69
N GLY A 184 1.42 11.64 0.53
CA GLY A 184 0.16 10.95 0.79
C GLY A 184 0.22 9.41 0.73
N LEU A 185 1.41 8.82 0.68
CA LEU A 185 1.58 7.36 0.67
C LEU A 185 1.45 6.73 2.07
N GLY A 186 1.80 7.48 3.12
CA GLY A 186 1.84 6.97 4.50
C GLY A 186 3.07 6.12 4.82
N ILE A 187 3.80 5.71 3.79
CA ILE A 187 5.03 4.94 3.87
C ILE A 187 6.12 5.61 3.03
N LYS A 188 7.36 5.33 3.36
CA LYS A 188 8.54 5.65 2.56
C LYS A 188 9.26 4.37 2.24
N ARG A 189 9.68 4.23 0.99
CA ARG A 189 10.53 3.14 0.57
C ARG A 189 11.97 3.56 0.76
N GLU A 190 12.70 2.84 1.60
CA GLU A 190 14.08 3.13 1.98
C GLU A 190 14.96 1.91 1.79
N VAL A 191 16.23 2.12 1.42
CA VAL A 191 17.21 1.04 1.33
C VAL A 191 17.43 0.44 2.72
N ALA A 192 17.22 -0.87 2.84
CA ALA A 192 17.43 -1.64 4.04
C ALA A 192 18.86 -2.22 4.05
N GLU A 193 19.61 -1.94 5.11
CA GLU A 193 21.01 -2.36 5.21
C GLU A 193 21.17 -3.87 5.17
N ASP A 194 20.29 -4.60 5.82
CA ASP A 194 20.29 -6.06 5.86
C ASP A 194 19.93 -6.73 4.52
N LEU A 195 19.19 -6.05 3.63
CA LEU A 195 18.97 -6.50 2.26
C LEU A 195 20.18 -6.16 1.36
N LEU A 196 20.82 -5.05 1.63
CA LEU A 196 22.04 -4.66 0.91
C LEU A 196 23.23 -5.55 1.30
N ILE A 197 23.31 -5.95 2.58
CA ILE A 197 24.37 -6.78 3.15
C ILE A 197 23.74 -8.02 3.80
N PRO A 198 23.35 -9.01 2.99
CA PRO A 198 22.62 -10.19 3.48
C PRO A 198 23.48 -11.13 4.33
N ASN A 199 24.80 -11.09 4.17
CA ASN A 199 25.73 -11.92 4.93
C ASN A 199 26.95 -11.11 5.36
N GLU A 200 26.97 -10.73 6.64
CA GLU A 200 28.07 -9.96 7.24
C GLU A 200 29.33 -10.78 7.51
N ASP A 201 29.28 -12.10 7.40
CA ASP A 201 30.43 -12.99 7.52
C ASP A 201 31.31 -12.98 6.26
N LEU A 202 30.77 -12.54 5.13
CA LEU A 202 31.52 -12.36 3.90
C LEU A 202 32.32 -11.07 3.93
N SER A 203 33.45 -11.06 3.24
CA SER A 203 34.19 -9.84 2.95
C SER A 203 33.60 -9.10 1.76
N ILE A 204 33.98 -7.82 1.59
CA ILE A 204 33.56 -7.02 0.43
C ILE A 204 33.99 -7.70 -0.87
N ASN A 205 35.22 -8.24 -0.95
CA ASN A 205 35.70 -8.96 -2.11
C ASN A 205 35.06 -10.32 -2.32
N GLN A 206 34.40 -10.89 -1.31
CA GLN A 206 33.57 -12.10 -1.42
C GLN A 206 32.10 -11.78 -1.77
N GLY A 207 31.76 -10.49 -1.97
CA GLY A 207 30.40 -10.07 -2.35
C GLY A 207 29.47 -9.85 -1.17
N ALA A 208 29.97 -9.46 0.00
CA ALA A 208 29.13 -9.08 1.15
C ALA A 208 28.08 -8.03 0.78
N ILE A 209 28.42 -7.07 -0.09
CA ILE A 209 27.52 -6.05 -0.58
C ILE A 209 26.82 -6.56 -1.85
N SER A 210 25.55 -6.91 -1.73
CA SER A 210 24.75 -7.51 -2.81
C SER A 210 24.72 -6.68 -4.10
N TYR A 211 24.74 -5.36 -3.99
CA TYR A 211 24.78 -4.45 -5.12
C TYR A 211 26.00 -4.68 -6.02
N PHE A 212 27.16 -5.01 -5.44
CA PHE A 212 28.40 -5.26 -6.15
C PHE A 212 28.73 -6.74 -6.37
N LYS A 213 27.92 -7.68 -5.89
CA LYS A 213 28.23 -9.11 -5.91
C LYS A 213 28.72 -9.63 -7.27
N ASN A 214 28.09 -9.20 -8.35
CA ASN A 214 28.43 -9.61 -9.72
C ASN A 214 29.54 -8.74 -10.37
N GLN A 215 30.04 -7.73 -9.67
CA GLN A 215 31.01 -6.75 -10.18
C GLN A 215 32.39 -6.87 -9.54
N VAL A 216 32.52 -7.67 -8.48
CA VAL A 216 33.75 -7.81 -7.67
C VAL A 216 34.96 -8.19 -8.52
N ASN A 217 34.81 -9.02 -9.57
CA ASN A 217 35.88 -9.43 -10.45
C ASN A 217 35.92 -8.64 -11.78
N GLY A 218 35.08 -7.62 -11.90
CA GLY A 218 34.93 -6.83 -13.12
C GLY A 218 35.70 -5.51 -13.09
N ASN A 219 35.76 -4.87 -14.28
CA ASN A 219 36.33 -3.54 -14.44
C ASN A 219 35.24 -2.46 -14.62
N ASN A 220 34.12 -2.62 -13.92
CA ASN A 220 33.02 -1.68 -13.94
C ASN A 220 33.44 -0.37 -13.25
N ILE A 221 33.00 0.77 -13.82
CA ILE A 221 33.28 2.11 -13.30
C ILE A 221 32.85 2.24 -11.83
N GLU A 222 31.65 1.78 -11.49
CA GLU A 222 31.13 1.89 -10.13
C GLU A 222 31.92 1.09 -9.11
N TRP A 223 32.42 -0.07 -9.53
CA TRP A 223 33.30 -0.89 -8.67
C TRP A 223 34.71 -0.27 -8.51
N GLN A 224 35.22 0.40 -9.56
CA GLN A 224 36.48 1.15 -9.44
C GLN A 224 36.36 2.33 -8.47
N GLU A 225 35.26 3.11 -8.57
CA GLU A 225 34.95 4.18 -7.61
C GLU A 225 34.90 3.68 -6.18
N PHE A 226 34.21 2.56 -5.99
CA PHE A 226 34.07 1.95 -4.67
C PHE A 226 35.39 1.43 -4.11
N LYS A 227 36.25 0.79 -4.92
CA LYS A 227 37.59 0.38 -4.52
C LYS A 227 38.44 1.56 -4.10
N TYR A 228 38.40 2.63 -4.89
CA TYR A 228 39.14 3.84 -4.58
C TYR A 228 38.74 4.45 -3.23
N LEU A 229 37.44 4.47 -2.93
CA LEU A 229 36.96 4.91 -1.63
C LEU A 229 37.50 4.05 -0.49
N CYS A 230 37.46 2.73 -0.64
CA CYS A 230 37.98 1.81 0.36
C CYS A 230 39.47 2.06 0.61
N ASP A 231 40.25 2.24 -0.46
CA ASP A 231 41.70 2.49 -0.36
C ASP A 231 42.00 3.84 0.29
N TYR A 232 41.25 4.89 -0.05
CA TYR A 232 41.40 6.24 0.51
C TYR A 232 41.16 6.29 2.03
N TYR A 233 40.10 5.59 2.49
CA TYR A 233 39.73 5.53 3.91
C TYR A 233 40.35 4.34 4.66
N ALA A 234 41.27 3.62 4.05
CA ALA A 234 41.90 2.42 4.60
C ALA A 234 40.84 1.40 5.11
N ILE A 235 39.77 1.19 4.32
CA ILE A 235 38.75 0.19 4.62
C ILE A 235 39.20 -1.14 4.04
N PRO A 236 39.49 -2.15 4.87
CA PRO A 236 39.93 -3.46 4.38
C PRO A 236 38.76 -4.16 3.66
N ARG A 237 39.04 -4.72 2.45
CA ARG A 237 38.05 -5.41 1.62
C ARG A 237 38.04 -6.92 1.78
N ASP A 238 39.05 -7.47 2.47
CA ASP A 238 39.26 -8.92 2.61
C ASP A 238 38.84 -9.46 3.99
N VAL A 239 38.45 -8.57 4.92
CA VAL A 239 37.92 -8.96 6.23
C VAL A 239 36.37 -9.07 6.19
N PRO A 240 35.76 -9.92 7.04
CA PRO A 240 34.31 -9.99 7.17
C PRO A 240 33.69 -8.60 7.42
N TYR A 241 32.55 -8.32 6.76
CA TYR A 241 31.89 -7.02 6.88
C TYR A 241 31.56 -6.65 8.35
N LYS A 242 31.21 -7.64 9.17
CA LYS A 242 30.94 -7.46 10.61
C LYS A 242 32.14 -6.93 11.40
N GLU A 243 33.35 -7.09 10.91
CA GLU A 243 34.60 -6.62 11.58
C GLU A 243 34.95 -5.17 11.23
N LEU A 244 34.26 -4.59 10.21
CA LEU A 244 34.41 -3.19 9.89
C LEU A 244 33.85 -2.30 11.02
N THR A 245 34.58 -1.23 11.33
CA THR A 245 34.12 -0.24 12.31
C THR A 245 32.82 0.45 11.81
N ARG A 246 32.01 0.95 12.74
CA ARG A 246 30.80 1.69 12.41
C ARG A 246 31.09 2.87 11.45
N LYS A 247 32.15 3.62 11.71
CA LYS A 247 32.55 4.73 10.85
C LYS A 247 32.88 4.29 9.41
N GLN A 248 33.55 3.14 9.26
CA GLN A 248 33.85 2.58 7.94
C GLN A 248 32.58 2.15 7.21
N ARG A 249 31.63 1.50 7.92
CA ARG A 249 30.34 1.12 7.36
C ARG A 249 29.51 2.35 6.94
N ASP A 250 29.48 3.39 7.79
CA ASP A 250 28.76 4.64 7.49
C ASP A 250 29.31 5.31 6.23
N ILE A 251 30.64 5.34 6.04
CA ILE A 251 31.26 5.86 4.83
C ILE A 251 30.86 5.06 3.58
N LEU A 252 30.81 3.73 3.66
CA LEU A 252 30.39 2.89 2.55
C LEU A 252 28.92 3.08 2.20
N LEU A 253 28.07 3.27 3.21
CA LEU A 253 26.62 3.38 3.03
C LEU A 253 26.19 4.78 2.62
N PHE A 254 26.70 5.81 3.26
CA PHE A 254 26.23 7.20 3.12
C PHE A 254 27.18 8.10 2.33
N GLY A 255 28.43 7.67 2.15
CA GLY A 255 29.44 8.44 1.43
C GLY A 255 30.35 9.25 2.34
N SER A 256 31.07 10.19 1.73
CA SER A 256 32.05 11.06 2.42
C SER A 256 31.57 12.50 2.38
N ASP A 257 31.67 13.19 3.52
CA ASP A 257 31.41 14.64 3.65
C ASP A 257 32.51 15.50 2.96
N ARG A 258 33.62 14.88 2.59
CA ARG A 258 34.74 15.57 1.94
C ARG A 258 34.79 15.25 0.47
N PRO A 259 34.94 16.26 -0.41
CA PRO A 259 35.17 16.01 -1.83
C PRO A 259 36.54 15.35 -2.01
N ILE A 260 36.54 14.11 -2.47
CA ILE A 260 37.76 13.33 -2.75
C ILE A 260 37.94 13.31 -4.26
N PRO A 261 38.99 13.88 -4.82
CA PRO A 261 39.30 13.76 -6.24
C PRO A 261 39.87 12.37 -6.54
N TYR A 262 39.35 11.69 -7.52
CA TYR A 262 39.83 10.39 -7.98
C TYR A 262 39.75 10.25 -9.51
N LYS A 263 40.53 9.31 -10.04
CA LYS A 263 40.54 8.99 -11.47
C LYS A 263 40.04 7.59 -11.71
N ILE A 264 39.16 7.44 -12.67
CA ILE A 264 38.65 6.16 -13.12
C ILE A 264 38.89 5.99 -14.62
N THR A 265 39.07 4.76 -15.03
CA THR A 265 39.25 4.42 -16.45
C THR A 265 38.01 3.75 -16.98
N SER A 266 37.39 4.31 -18.03
CA SER A 266 36.25 3.69 -18.69
C SER A 266 36.66 2.40 -19.44
N SER A 267 35.69 1.58 -19.80
CA SER A 267 35.90 0.39 -20.64
C SER A 267 36.51 0.70 -22.00
N SER A 268 36.37 1.95 -22.47
CA SER A 268 36.99 2.47 -23.70
C SER A 268 38.40 3.06 -23.50
N GLY A 269 38.98 2.96 -22.28
CA GLY A 269 40.32 3.47 -21.97
C GLY A 269 40.37 4.96 -21.64
N ASN A 270 39.25 5.68 -21.63
CA ASN A 270 39.25 7.10 -21.30
C ASN A 270 39.36 7.31 -19.78
N VAL A 271 40.26 8.19 -19.34
CA VAL A 271 40.44 8.57 -17.95
C VAL A 271 39.47 9.70 -17.61
N MET A 272 38.64 9.51 -16.58
CA MET A 272 37.71 10.51 -16.09
C MET A 272 38.10 10.96 -14.69
N ASN A 273 38.13 12.28 -14.46
CA ASN A 273 38.32 12.86 -13.13
C ASN A 273 36.94 12.99 -12.48
N ARG A 274 36.82 12.55 -11.24
CA ARG A 274 35.64 12.65 -10.39
C ARG A 274 35.94 13.31 -9.07
N ILE A 275 34.94 13.93 -8.46
CA ILE A 275 35.09 14.57 -7.14
C ILE A 275 33.89 14.13 -6.28
N GLY A 276 34.19 13.60 -5.11
CA GLY A 276 33.19 13.15 -4.15
C GLY A 276 32.73 11.72 -4.40
N PHE A 277 32.33 11.08 -3.34
CA PHE A 277 31.76 9.73 -3.35
C PHE A 277 30.39 9.74 -2.72
N GLU A 278 29.42 9.28 -3.47
CA GLU A 278 28.08 9.03 -2.99
C GLU A 278 28.01 7.62 -2.40
N GLY A 279 27.56 7.48 -1.15
CA GLY A 279 27.42 6.16 -0.52
C GLY A 279 26.41 5.28 -1.24
N ILE A 280 26.54 3.97 -1.09
CA ILE A 280 25.73 2.99 -1.84
C ILE A 280 24.24 3.18 -1.56
N LYS A 281 23.86 3.39 -0.30
CA LYS A 281 22.47 3.63 0.12
C LYS A 281 21.92 4.90 -0.54
N THR A 282 22.63 6.01 -0.41
CA THR A 282 22.27 7.30 -1.00
C THR A 282 22.12 7.20 -2.53
N LYS A 283 23.07 6.48 -3.16
CA LYS A 283 23.06 6.26 -4.61
C LYS A 283 21.84 5.46 -5.07
N ILE A 284 21.51 4.37 -4.38
CA ILE A 284 20.34 3.54 -4.73
C ILE A 284 19.05 4.36 -4.55
N ASP A 285 18.91 5.09 -3.43
CA ASP A 285 17.75 5.95 -3.18
C ASP A 285 17.56 7.00 -4.29
N ARG A 286 18.63 7.68 -4.69
CA ARG A 286 18.61 8.67 -5.77
C ARG A 286 18.27 8.03 -7.12
N LEU A 287 18.94 6.93 -7.47
CA LEU A 287 18.71 6.25 -8.76
C LEU A 287 17.30 5.67 -8.87
N TYR A 288 16.74 5.18 -7.77
CA TYR A 288 15.36 4.71 -7.71
C TYR A 288 14.35 5.83 -8.04
N GLN A 289 14.61 7.05 -7.57
CA GLN A 289 13.74 8.20 -7.83
C GLN A 289 13.78 8.69 -9.28
N VAL A 290 14.94 8.61 -9.94
CA VAL A 290 15.16 9.19 -11.27
C VAL A 290 15.08 8.19 -12.41
N THR A 291 14.97 6.88 -12.12
CA THR A 291 14.94 5.86 -13.19
C THR A 291 13.57 5.75 -13.84
N ASP A 292 13.53 5.80 -15.17
CA ASP A 292 12.33 5.54 -15.97
C ASP A 292 12.16 4.05 -16.34
N SER A 293 13.21 3.25 -16.16
CA SER A 293 13.19 1.82 -16.48
C SER A 293 12.49 1.02 -15.36
N SER A 294 11.40 0.33 -15.70
CA SER A 294 10.68 -0.56 -14.78
C SER A 294 11.57 -1.68 -14.25
N PHE A 295 12.39 -2.28 -15.10
CA PHE A 295 13.35 -3.33 -14.72
C PHE A 295 14.37 -2.84 -13.69
N LYS A 296 14.97 -1.65 -13.91
CA LYS A 296 15.91 -1.08 -12.95
C LYS A 296 15.22 -0.72 -11.63
N ARG A 297 13.99 -0.24 -11.70
CA ARG A 297 13.19 0.08 -10.51
C ARG A 297 12.93 -1.16 -9.68
N GLU A 298 12.45 -2.26 -10.30
CA GLU A 298 12.26 -3.55 -9.64
C GLU A 298 13.56 -4.08 -9.04
N TRP A 299 14.67 -3.92 -9.74
CA TRP A 299 15.97 -4.33 -9.22
C TRP A 299 16.40 -3.53 -7.99
N PHE A 300 16.21 -2.21 -7.96
CA PHE A 300 16.48 -1.41 -6.75
C PHE A 300 15.55 -1.79 -5.60
N GLU A 301 14.30 -2.12 -5.90
CA GLU A 301 13.31 -2.54 -4.89
C GLU A 301 13.74 -3.80 -4.12
N THR A 302 14.59 -4.65 -4.70
CA THR A 302 15.16 -5.81 -3.99
C THR A 302 16.03 -5.44 -2.79
N TYR A 303 16.54 -4.20 -2.75
CA TYR A 303 17.34 -3.66 -1.63
C TYR A 303 16.54 -2.76 -0.69
N MET A 304 15.23 -2.59 -0.94
CA MET A 304 14.42 -1.59 -0.23
C MET A 304 13.31 -2.23 0.58
N ARG A 305 12.88 -1.54 1.62
CA ARG A 305 11.69 -1.87 2.41
C ARG A 305 10.79 -0.66 2.57
N ASP A 306 9.50 -0.93 2.66
CA ASP A 306 8.51 0.07 2.99
C ASP A 306 8.53 0.29 4.52
N LYS A 307 8.81 1.53 4.95
CA LYS A 307 8.74 1.97 6.35
C LYS A 307 7.62 2.98 6.52
N GLU A 308 6.99 2.96 7.67
CA GLU A 308 6.02 3.97 8.03
C GLU A 308 6.65 5.38 7.98
N CYS A 309 5.97 6.34 7.38
CA CYS A 309 6.44 7.72 7.29
C CYS A 309 6.56 8.33 8.70
N THR A 310 7.74 8.78 9.06
CA THR A 310 8.04 9.33 10.40
C THR A 310 7.25 10.61 10.70
N THR A 311 6.93 11.40 9.68
CA THR A 311 6.20 12.66 9.80
C THR A 311 4.72 12.45 10.08
N CYS A 312 4.03 11.67 9.24
CA CYS A 312 2.58 11.47 9.39
C CYS A 312 2.22 10.18 10.13
N LYS A 313 3.18 9.34 10.49
CA LYS A 313 2.97 8.07 11.20
C LYS A 313 1.84 7.23 10.57
N GLY A 314 1.96 7.03 9.26
CA GLY A 314 0.99 6.29 8.46
C GLY A 314 -0.29 7.03 8.11
N ALA A 315 -0.56 8.22 8.67
CA ALA A 315 -1.82 8.95 8.46
C ALA A 315 -2.01 9.50 7.05
N ARG A 316 -0.95 9.61 6.23
CA ARG A 316 -0.96 10.09 4.84
C ARG A 316 -1.31 11.58 4.67
N LEU A 317 -1.81 12.21 5.71
CA LEU A 317 -2.31 13.58 5.74
C LEU A 317 -1.33 14.49 6.48
N ASN A 318 -1.39 15.78 6.19
CA ASN A 318 -0.61 16.78 6.90
C ASN A 318 -1.21 17.11 8.29
N GLU A 319 -0.45 17.83 9.10
CA GLU A 319 -0.82 18.16 10.47
C GLU A 319 -2.10 19.01 10.57
N GLN A 320 -2.32 19.91 9.59
CA GLN A 320 -3.50 20.77 9.58
C GLN A 320 -4.79 19.99 9.40
N VAL A 321 -4.77 18.96 8.54
CA VAL A 321 -5.91 18.04 8.35
C VAL A 321 -6.13 17.18 9.59
N LEU A 322 -5.05 16.67 10.18
CA LEU A 322 -5.13 15.81 11.38
C LEU A 322 -5.55 16.60 12.63
N ALA A 323 -5.45 17.92 12.59
CA ALA A 323 -5.95 18.81 13.64
C ALA A 323 -7.49 18.89 13.68
N VAL A 324 -8.19 18.49 12.60
CA VAL A 324 -9.66 18.53 12.53
C VAL A 324 -10.25 17.26 13.12
N ARG A 325 -11.20 17.41 14.06
CA ARG A 325 -11.79 16.30 14.82
C ARG A 325 -13.30 16.34 14.81
N ILE A 326 -13.92 15.16 14.88
CA ILE A 326 -15.34 14.96 15.19
C ILE A 326 -15.40 14.07 16.42
N ASN A 327 -16.10 14.48 17.48
CA ASN A 327 -16.16 13.75 18.75
C ASN A 327 -14.79 13.23 19.23
N GLY A 328 -13.75 14.06 19.13
CA GLY A 328 -12.40 13.78 19.63
C GLY A 328 -11.48 13.01 18.69
N LEU A 329 -11.98 12.41 17.60
CA LEU A 329 -11.17 11.67 16.64
C LEU A 329 -10.96 12.45 15.33
N ASN A 330 -9.74 12.41 14.77
CA ASN A 330 -9.48 12.90 13.43
C ASN A 330 -9.85 11.85 12.36
N ILE A 331 -9.85 12.25 11.09
CA ILE A 331 -10.29 11.36 9.99
C ILE A 331 -9.45 10.07 9.90
N TYR A 332 -8.15 10.13 10.19
CA TYR A 332 -7.30 8.93 10.17
C TYR A 332 -7.56 8.01 11.35
N GLU A 333 -7.74 8.57 12.55
CA GLU A 333 -8.11 7.80 13.75
C GLU A 333 -9.44 7.09 13.54
N VAL A 334 -10.43 7.76 12.92
CA VAL A 334 -11.71 7.13 12.53
C VAL A 334 -11.48 6.01 11.51
N CYS A 335 -10.62 6.21 10.51
CA CYS A 335 -10.32 5.17 9.52
C CYS A 335 -9.54 3.98 10.09
N LYS A 336 -8.84 4.13 11.22
CA LYS A 336 -8.12 3.04 11.92
C LYS A 336 -9.02 2.13 12.74
N LEU A 337 -10.21 2.59 13.09
CA LEU A 337 -11.18 1.76 13.81
C LEU A 337 -11.51 0.51 12.99
N SER A 338 -11.76 -0.62 13.66
CA SER A 338 -12.41 -1.75 13.01
C SER A 338 -13.79 -1.32 12.51
N LEU A 339 -14.33 -1.97 11.49
CA LEU A 339 -15.66 -1.62 10.98
C LEU A 339 -16.74 -1.73 12.07
N LEU A 340 -16.57 -2.65 13.00
CA LEU A 340 -17.47 -2.80 14.15
C LEU A 340 -17.36 -1.61 15.13
N ASP A 341 -16.13 -1.19 15.45
CA ASP A 341 -15.89 -0.02 16.29
C ASP A 341 -16.32 1.27 15.59
N LEU A 342 -16.10 1.35 14.27
CA LEU A 342 -16.56 2.46 13.44
C LEU A 342 -18.09 2.59 13.48
N LYS A 343 -18.82 1.48 13.34
CA LYS A 343 -20.28 1.45 13.48
C LYS A 343 -20.71 1.98 14.85
N THR A 344 -20.04 1.53 15.91
CA THR A 344 -20.29 1.96 17.28
C THR A 344 -20.02 3.46 17.44
N TYR A 345 -18.89 3.95 16.93
CA TYR A 345 -18.55 5.37 16.93
C TYR A 345 -19.59 6.22 16.21
N LEU A 346 -20.00 5.84 14.99
CA LEU A 346 -21.01 6.56 14.18
C LEU A 346 -22.40 6.58 14.83
N ASN A 347 -22.75 5.57 15.63
CA ASN A 347 -24.02 5.54 16.33
C ASN A 347 -24.01 6.39 17.61
N ASN A 348 -22.84 6.60 18.21
CA ASN A 348 -22.66 7.35 19.45
C ASN A 348 -22.19 8.80 19.22
N LEU A 349 -22.23 9.31 18.00
CA LEU A 349 -21.88 10.71 17.69
C LEU A 349 -22.79 11.67 18.46
N LYS A 350 -22.18 12.58 19.20
CA LYS A 350 -22.90 13.67 19.88
C LYS A 350 -22.88 14.90 18.98
N LEU A 351 -23.97 15.16 18.31
CA LEU A 351 -24.13 16.25 17.36
C LEU A 351 -25.16 17.27 17.90
N THR A 352 -24.97 18.53 17.58
CA THR A 352 -26.01 19.55 17.75
C THR A 352 -27.14 19.34 16.74
N ILE A 353 -28.31 19.93 16.99
CA ILE A 353 -29.49 19.83 16.08
C ILE A 353 -29.13 20.32 14.68
N GLU A 354 -28.28 21.32 14.54
CA GLU A 354 -27.84 21.86 13.26
C GLU A 354 -26.86 20.89 12.54
N GLU A 355 -25.86 20.39 13.26
CA GLU A 355 -24.90 19.41 12.75
C GLU A 355 -25.60 18.12 12.33
N GLU A 356 -26.62 17.68 13.08
CA GLU A 356 -27.41 16.49 12.72
C GLU A 356 -28.15 16.67 11.39
N LYS A 357 -28.78 17.83 11.18
CA LYS A 357 -29.44 18.15 9.91
C LYS A 357 -28.46 18.17 8.74
N ILE A 358 -27.28 18.75 8.93
CA ILE A 358 -26.23 18.82 7.89
C ILE A 358 -25.67 17.44 7.56
N ALA A 359 -25.42 16.61 8.57
CA ALA A 359 -24.71 15.34 8.43
C ALA A 359 -25.64 14.14 8.09
N LYS A 360 -26.96 14.29 8.25
CA LYS A 360 -27.95 13.19 8.19
C LYS A 360 -27.75 12.25 6.98
N LEU A 361 -27.77 12.81 5.78
CA LEU A 361 -27.66 12.00 4.55
C LEU A 361 -26.31 11.34 4.41
N VAL A 362 -25.23 12.07 4.74
CA VAL A 362 -23.86 11.57 4.66
C VAL A 362 -23.64 10.44 5.67
N LEU A 363 -24.11 10.61 6.90
CA LEU A 363 -24.02 9.59 7.94
C LEU A 363 -24.81 8.33 7.58
N GLN A 364 -25.99 8.48 6.96
CA GLN A 364 -26.78 7.35 6.52
C GLN A 364 -26.05 6.54 5.45
N GLU A 365 -25.46 7.20 4.46
CA GLU A 365 -24.66 6.54 3.43
C GLU A 365 -23.44 5.81 3.99
N ILE A 366 -22.70 6.44 4.92
CA ILE A 366 -21.56 5.80 5.58
C ILE A 366 -22.04 4.56 6.36
N LYS A 367 -23.11 4.69 7.16
CA LYS A 367 -23.64 3.57 7.97
C LYS A 367 -24.10 2.41 7.09
N ASN A 368 -24.81 2.68 6.01
CA ASN A 368 -25.26 1.64 5.08
C ASN A 368 -24.07 0.86 4.52
N ARG A 369 -23.03 1.56 4.01
CA ARG A 369 -21.85 0.91 3.45
C ARG A 369 -21.05 0.13 4.50
N VAL A 370 -20.93 0.65 5.71
CA VAL A 370 -20.28 -0.05 6.83
C VAL A 370 -21.05 -1.32 7.19
N ASP A 371 -22.39 -1.24 7.24
CA ASP A 371 -23.24 -2.40 7.53
C ASP A 371 -23.08 -3.50 6.47
N PHE A 372 -23.03 -3.14 5.19
CA PHE A 372 -22.77 -4.12 4.13
C PHE A 372 -21.42 -4.81 4.27
N LEU A 373 -20.36 -4.06 4.59
CA LEU A 373 -19.04 -4.65 4.83
C LEU A 373 -19.04 -5.62 6.03
N ILE A 374 -19.78 -5.29 7.09
CA ILE A 374 -19.94 -6.17 8.24
C ILE A 374 -20.74 -7.42 7.88
N ASN A 375 -21.79 -7.28 7.07
CA ASN A 375 -22.66 -8.39 6.63
C ASN A 375 -21.91 -9.39 5.74
N VAL A 376 -20.90 -8.95 4.98
CA VAL A 376 -20.05 -9.89 4.21
C VAL A 376 -18.87 -10.43 5.03
N GLY A 377 -18.89 -10.28 6.37
CA GLY A 377 -17.89 -10.86 7.28
C GLY A 377 -16.54 -10.13 7.31
N LEU A 378 -16.52 -8.81 7.06
CA LEU A 378 -15.33 -7.97 7.08
C LEU A 378 -15.25 -7.03 8.29
N ASP A 379 -16.00 -7.35 9.36
CA ASP A 379 -16.14 -6.55 10.60
C ASP A 379 -14.81 -6.18 11.28
N TYR A 380 -13.79 -7.00 11.12
CA TYR A 380 -12.45 -6.82 11.66
C TYR A 380 -11.55 -5.87 10.84
N LEU A 381 -11.89 -5.55 9.60
CA LEU A 381 -11.10 -4.66 8.76
C LEU A 381 -11.20 -3.21 9.22
N SER A 382 -10.18 -2.42 8.89
CA SER A 382 -10.20 -0.97 9.04
C SER A 382 -10.19 -0.27 7.68
N LEU A 383 -10.78 0.91 7.59
CA LEU A 383 -10.78 1.71 6.36
C LEU A 383 -9.39 2.18 5.94
N ALA A 384 -8.46 2.32 6.90
CA ALA A 384 -7.07 2.72 6.65
C ALA A 384 -6.22 1.61 6.02
N ARG A 385 -6.67 0.34 6.06
CA ARG A 385 -5.89 -0.79 5.51
C ARG A 385 -5.66 -0.63 4.02
N MET A 386 -4.41 -0.85 3.60
CA MET A 386 -4.03 -0.74 2.19
C MET A 386 -4.66 -1.87 1.37
N ALA A 387 -5.24 -1.52 0.22
CA ALA A 387 -5.90 -2.50 -0.66
C ALA A 387 -4.94 -3.61 -1.15
N MET A 388 -3.66 -3.29 -1.34
CA MET A 388 -2.64 -4.27 -1.74
C MET A 388 -2.30 -5.32 -0.68
N THR A 389 -2.72 -5.13 0.57
CA THR A 389 -2.50 -6.09 1.67
C THR A 389 -3.69 -7.01 1.91
N LEU A 390 -4.74 -6.86 1.12
CA LEU A 390 -5.95 -7.69 1.21
C LEU A 390 -5.69 -9.05 0.56
N SER A 391 -6.24 -10.10 1.15
CA SER A 391 -6.35 -11.39 0.48
C SER A 391 -7.34 -11.32 -0.69
N GLY A 392 -7.26 -12.28 -1.63
CA GLY A 392 -8.17 -12.34 -2.77
C GLY A 392 -9.65 -12.33 -2.34
N GLY A 393 -10.01 -13.14 -1.36
CA GLY A 393 -11.37 -13.19 -0.83
C GLY A 393 -11.81 -11.90 -0.12
N GLU A 394 -10.92 -11.21 0.62
CA GLU A 394 -11.24 -9.90 1.22
C GLU A 394 -11.51 -8.85 0.13
N ALA A 395 -10.67 -8.80 -0.90
CA ALA A 395 -10.82 -7.85 -2.01
C ALA A 395 -12.13 -8.09 -2.79
N GLN A 396 -12.47 -9.36 -3.03
CA GLN A 396 -13.70 -9.74 -3.71
C GLN A 396 -14.94 -9.35 -2.90
N ARG A 397 -14.95 -9.63 -1.60
CA ARG A 397 -16.05 -9.24 -0.70
C ARG A 397 -16.22 -7.74 -0.56
N ILE A 398 -15.14 -6.96 -0.56
CA ILE A 398 -15.21 -5.49 -0.60
C ILE A 398 -15.90 -5.03 -1.89
N ARG A 399 -15.54 -5.59 -3.04
CA ARG A 399 -16.22 -5.28 -4.31
C ARG A 399 -17.69 -5.63 -4.27
N LEU A 400 -18.02 -6.82 -3.76
CA LEU A 400 -19.40 -7.26 -3.59
C LEU A 400 -20.18 -6.30 -2.70
N ALA A 401 -19.67 -5.96 -1.50
CA ALA A 401 -20.32 -5.03 -0.58
C ALA A 401 -20.51 -3.63 -1.19
N THR A 402 -19.58 -3.16 -2.01
CA THR A 402 -19.68 -1.87 -2.70
C THR A 402 -20.80 -1.89 -3.73
N GLN A 403 -20.98 -2.99 -4.45
CA GLN A 403 -22.06 -3.14 -5.44
C GLN A 403 -23.44 -3.28 -4.76
N ILE A 404 -23.52 -4.07 -3.69
CA ILE A 404 -24.77 -4.19 -2.90
C ILE A 404 -25.18 -2.82 -2.34
N GLY A 405 -24.21 -2.07 -1.82
CA GLY A 405 -24.43 -0.74 -1.26
C GLY A 405 -25.02 0.28 -2.24
N SER A 406 -24.87 0.06 -3.55
CA SER A 406 -25.46 0.93 -4.59
C SER A 406 -26.97 0.82 -4.72
N ARG A 407 -27.59 -0.25 -4.18
CA ARG A 407 -29.04 -0.57 -4.27
C ARG A 407 -29.61 -0.46 -5.70
N LEU A 408 -28.80 -0.76 -6.70
CA LEU A 408 -29.25 -0.81 -8.08
C LEU A 408 -30.24 -1.97 -8.25
N THR A 409 -31.25 -1.77 -9.08
CA THR A 409 -32.27 -2.77 -9.44
C THR A 409 -32.22 -3.11 -10.92
N GLY A 410 -32.62 -4.33 -11.29
CA GLY A 410 -32.58 -4.79 -12.68
C GLY A 410 -31.17 -5.05 -13.24
N VAL A 411 -30.21 -5.30 -12.37
CA VAL A 411 -28.80 -5.57 -12.74
C VAL A 411 -28.54 -7.08 -12.75
N LEU A 412 -27.74 -7.53 -13.71
CA LEU A 412 -27.15 -8.87 -13.72
C LEU A 412 -25.80 -8.84 -13.03
N TYR A 413 -25.66 -9.56 -11.93
CA TYR A 413 -24.40 -9.75 -11.21
C TYR A 413 -23.82 -11.13 -11.54
N VAL A 414 -22.55 -11.17 -11.93
CA VAL A 414 -21.79 -12.40 -12.16
C VAL A 414 -20.69 -12.46 -11.11
N LEU A 415 -20.73 -13.50 -10.27
CA LEU A 415 -19.81 -13.68 -9.14
C LEU A 415 -19.07 -15.00 -9.30
N ASP A 416 -17.77 -14.97 -9.05
CA ASP A 416 -16.89 -16.14 -9.13
C ASP A 416 -16.37 -16.46 -7.73
N GLU A 417 -16.77 -17.60 -7.17
CA GLU A 417 -16.40 -18.14 -5.85
C GLU A 417 -16.43 -17.09 -4.71
N PRO A 418 -17.54 -16.39 -4.46
CA PRO A 418 -17.59 -15.35 -3.44
C PRO A 418 -17.43 -15.89 -2.00
N SER A 419 -17.61 -17.18 -1.76
CA SER A 419 -17.42 -17.85 -0.46
C SER A 419 -15.96 -18.17 -0.15
N ILE A 420 -15.02 -18.01 -1.11
CA ILE A 420 -13.62 -18.40 -0.93
C ILE A 420 -12.97 -17.78 0.31
N GLY A 421 -12.37 -18.63 1.15
CA GLY A 421 -11.70 -18.20 2.39
C GLY A 421 -12.64 -17.75 3.51
N LEU A 422 -13.96 -17.94 3.37
CA LEU A 422 -14.92 -17.77 4.45
C LEU A 422 -14.89 -18.93 5.43
N HIS A 423 -15.19 -18.61 6.67
CA HIS A 423 -15.59 -19.60 7.66
C HIS A 423 -17.09 -19.86 7.50
N GLN A 424 -17.55 -21.10 7.80
CA GLN A 424 -18.97 -21.49 7.70
C GLN A 424 -19.94 -20.45 8.31
N ARG A 425 -19.61 -19.96 9.51
CA ARG A 425 -20.41 -18.90 10.20
C ARG A 425 -20.62 -17.62 9.36
N ASP A 426 -19.61 -17.27 8.55
CA ASP A 426 -19.66 -16.02 7.77
C ASP A 426 -20.32 -16.26 6.41
N ASN A 427 -20.40 -17.53 5.96
CA ASN A 427 -21.06 -17.92 4.72
C ASN A 427 -22.60 -17.68 4.78
N ASP A 428 -23.22 -17.95 5.92
CA ASP A 428 -24.64 -17.67 6.14
C ASP A 428 -24.99 -16.19 5.88
N LYS A 429 -24.11 -15.27 6.31
CA LYS A 429 -24.30 -13.83 6.08
C LYS A 429 -24.16 -13.46 4.60
N LEU A 430 -23.18 -14.10 3.91
CA LEU A 430 -23.03 -13.91 2.47
C LEU A 430 -24.28 -14.37 1.72
N ILE A 431 -24.76 -15.57 2.00
CA ILE A 431 -25.98 -16.13 1.39
C ILE A 431 -27.18 -15.20 1.63
N ALA A 432 -27.37 -14.72 2.87
CA ALA A 432 -28.40 -13.75 3.19
C ALA A 432 -28.30 -12.46 2.36
N SER A 433 -27.09 -11.93 2.18
CA SER A 433 -26.85 -10.74 1.37
C SER A 433 -27.14 -10.98 -0.12
N LEU A 434 -26.78 -12.15 -0.67
CA LEU A 434 -27.08 -12.52 -2.05
C LEU A 434 -28.60 -12.63 -2.27
N LYS A 435 -29.32 -13.23 -1.32
CA LYS A 435 -30.82 -13.30 -1.37
C LYS A 435 -31.44 -11.91 -1.30
N GLU A 436 -30.95 -11.01 -0.45
CA GLU A 436 -31.38 -9.63 -0.39
C GLU A 436 -31.25 -8.92 -1.76
N MET A 437 -30.08 -9.09 -2.42
CA MET A 437 -29.86 -8.54 -3.77
C MET A 437 -30.87 -9.07 -4.79
N ARG A 438 -31.19 -10.37 -4.76
CA ARG A 438 -32.21 -10.98 -5.61
C ARG A 438 -33.59 -10.36 -5.33
N ASP A 439 -33.96 -10.26 -4.06
CA ASP A 439 -35.28 -9.84 -3.61
C ASP A 439 -35.60 -8.37 -3.97
N ILE A 440 -34.58 -7.52 -4.15
CA ILE A 440 -34.75 -6.16 -4.67
C ILE A 440 -34.88 -6.09 -6.20
N GLY A 441 -34.90 -7.24 -6.90
CA GLY A 441 -35.18 -7.34 -8.35
C GLY A 441 -33.95 -7.49 -9.23
N ASN A 442 -32.81 -7.98 -8.70
CA ASN A 442 -31.63 -8.30 -9.48
C ASN A 442 -31.57 -9.79 -9.85
N THR A 443 -30.72 -10.08 -10.84
CA THR A 443 -30.39 -11.46 -11.22
C THR A 443 -28.94 -11.71 -10.83
N LEU A 444 -28.66 -12.85 -10.17
CA LEU A 444 -27.32 -13.26 -9.77
C LEU A 444 -26.96 -14.58 -10.43
N ILE A 445 -25.79 -14.63 -11.06
CA ILE A 445 -25.16 -15.86 -11.54
C ILE A 445 -23.90 -16.02 -10.70
N VAL A 446 -23.81 -17.15 -9.99
CA VAL A 446 -22.72 -17.40 -9.04
C VAL A 446 -22.04 -18.71 -9.41
N VAL A 447 -20.73 -18.68 -9.64
CA VAL A 447 -19.90 -19.90 -9.72
C VAL A 447 -19.52 -20.25 -8.29
N GLU A 448 -19.88 -21.45 -7.83
CA GLU A 448 -19.66 -21.86 -6.44
C GLU A 448 -19.38 -23.36 -6.28
N HIS A 449 -18.66 -23.67 -5.20
CA HIS A 449 -18.34 -25.03 -4.78
C HIS A 449 -18.82 -25.31 -3.35
N ASP A 450 -19.34 -24.32 -2.66
CA ASP A 450 -19.84 -24.44 -1.29
C ASP A 450 -21.25 -25.07 -1.28
N GLU A 451 -21.42 -26.12 -0.47
CA GLU A 451 -22.65 -26.89 -0.38
C GLU A 451 -23.84 -26.02 0.05
N ASP A 452 -23.69 -25.19 1.08
CA ASP A 452 -24.79 -24.36 1.60
C ASP A 452 -25.24 -23.33 0.59
N THR A 453 -24.30 -22.75 -0.15
CA THR A 453 -24.60 -21.77 -1.21
C THR A 453 -25.33 -22.43 -2.37
N MET A 454 -24.90 -23.63 -2.80
CA MET A 454 -25.57 -24.38 -3.85
C MET A 454 -26.98 -24.76 -3.44
N LEU A 455 -27.19 -25.25 -2.22
CA LEU A 455 -28.51 -25.62 -1.69
C LEU A 455 -29.43 -24.41 -1.48
N ALA A 456 -28.86 -23.23 -1.26
CA ALA A 456 -29.62 -21.98 -1.07
C ALA A 456 -30.04 -21.30 -2.38
N SER A 457 -29.53 -21.78 -3.53
CA SER A 457 -29.84 -21.21 -4.85
C SER A 457 -31.28 -21.56 -5.30
N ASP A 458 -31.89 -20.71 -6.15
CA ASP A 458 -33.17 -20.99 -6.75
C ASP A 458 -33.07 -21.93 -7.95
N TYR A 459 -31.90 -21.90 -8.63
CA TYR A 459 -31.63 -22.71 -9.82
C TYR A 459 -30.17 -23.07 -9.88
N LEU A 460 -29.85 -24.34 -10.14
CA LEU A 460 -28.49 -24.87 -10.22
C LEU A 460 -28.22 -25.38 -11.63
N VAL A 461 -27.03 -25.06 -12.16
CA VAL A 461 -26.57 -25.59 -13.45
C VAL A 461 -25.25 -26.35 -13.17
N ASP A 462 -25.25 -27.64 -13.40
CA ASP A 462 -24.08 -28.53 -13.22
C ASP A 462 -23.39 -28.74 -14.57
N ILE A 463 -22.12 -28.36 -14.64
CA ILE A 463 -21.29 -28.45 -15.84
C ILE A 463 -20.22 -29.52 -15.64
N GLY A 464 -20.10 -30.41 -16.64
CA GLY A 464 -19.16 -31.55 -16.55
C GLY A 464 -19.09 -32.33 -17.86
N PRO A 465 -18.96 -33.68 -17.79
CA PRO A 465 -18.75 -34.49 -16.57
C PRO A 465 -17.35 -34.43 -15.99
N GLY A 466 -16.33 -34.05 -16.78
CA GLY A 466 -14.94 -33.95 -16.40
C GLY A 466 -14.39 -32.53 -16.54
N ALA A 467 -13.07 -32.40 -16.58
CA ALA A 467 -12.37 -31.12 -16.75
C ALA A 467 -11.76 -31.01 -18.15
N GLY A 468 -11.42 -29.80 -18.60
CA GLY A 468 -10.78 -29.53 -19.88
C GLY A 468 -11.58 -30.05 -21.06
N ILE A 469 -10.96 -30.82 -21.94
CA ILE A 469 -11.61 -31.41 -23.13
C ILE A 469 -12.74 -32.39 -22.81
N HIS A 470 -12.78 -32.92 -21.61
CA HIS A 470 -13.79 -33.87 -21.12
C HIS A 470 -14.96 -33.19 -20.41
N GLY A 471 -14.94 -31.86 -20.31
CA GLY A 471 -15.96 -31.05 -19.71
C GLY A 471 -16.79 -30.24 -20.71
N GLY A 472 -17.37 -29.15 -20.26
CA GLY A 472 -18.07 -28.17 -21.10
C GLY A 472 -19.51 -28.53 -21.50
N ASN A 473 -20.08 -29.61 -20.94
CA ASN A 473 -21.45 -30.01 -21.18
C ASN A 473 -22.33 -29.71 -19.95
N ILE A 474 -23.58 -29.37 -20.16
CA ILE A 474 -24.57 -29.32 -19.08
C ILE A 474 -24.98 -30.76 -18.74
N VAL A 475 -24.64 -31.19 -17.52
CA VAL A 475 -24.95 -32.52 -17.00
C VAL A 475 -26.33 -32.57 -16.37
N ALA A 476 -26.65 -31.52 -15.62
CA ALA A 476 -27.94 -31.34 -14.97
C ALA A 476 -28.27 -29.86 -14.82
N CYS A 477 -29.56 -29.51 -14.84
CA CYS A 477 -30.04 -28.17 -14.50
C CYS A 477 -31.43 -28.24 -13.90
N GLY A 478 -31.76 -27.31 -13.01
CA GLY A 478 -33.04 -27.27 -12.32
C GLY A 478 -32.90 -26.74 -10.90
N THR A 479 -33.86 -27.00 -10.05
CA THR A 479 -33.74 -26.73 -8.62
C THR A 479 -32.65 -27.64 -8.00
N PRO A 480 -32.08 -27.27 -6.86
CA PRO A 480 -31.10 -28.16 -6.17
C PRO A 480 -31.62 -29.58 -5.98
N GLU A 481 -32.92 -29.76 -5.66
CA GLU A 481 -33.54 -31.07 -5.50
C GLU A 481 -33.58 -31.88 -6.81
N GLU A 482 -33.86 -31.25 -7.93
CA GLU A 482 -33.84 -31.89 -9.26
C GLU A 482 -32.44 -32.34 -9.63
N VAL A 483 -31.41 -31.51 -9.35
CA VAL A 483 -30.01 -31.87 -9.60
C VAL A 483 -29.56 -33.00 -8.67
N MET A 484 -29.95 -33.00 -7.39
CA MET A 484 -29.64 -34.10 -6.44
C MET A 484 -30.21 -35.44 -6.86
N ASN A 485 -31.37 -35.42 -7.56
CA ASN A 485 -32.00 -36.62 -8.05
C ASN A 485 -31.47 -37.10 -9.39
N ASN A 486 -30.67 -36.32 -10.12
CA ASN A 486 -30.10 -36.70 -11.39
C ASN A 486 -28.91 -37.67 -11.18
N PRO A 487 -29.00 -38.93 -11.67
CA PRO A 487 -27.94 -39.93 -11.46
C PRO A 487 -26.63 -39.60 -12.17
N ASN A 488 -26.68 -38.78 -13.21
CA ASN A 488 -25.49 -38.39 -13.99
C ASN A 488 -24.74 -37.22 -13.37
N SER A 489 -25.36 -36.47 -12.45
CA SER A 489 -24.71 -35.32 -11.79
C SER A 489 -23.82 -35.80 -10.65
N LEU A 490 -22.52 -35.59 -10.79
CA LEU A 490 -21.56 -35.85 -9.73
C LEU A 490 -21.82 -34.92 -8.54
N THR A 491 -22.05 -33.62 -8.82
CA THR A 491 -22.44 -32.61 -7.84
C THR A 491 -23.70 -33.03 -7.07
N GLY A 492 -24.74 -33.47 -7.79
CA GLY A 492 -25.97 -33.96 -7.16
C GLY A 492 -25.75 -35.19 -6.28
N GLN A 493 -24.85 -36.11 -6.65
CA GLN A 493 -24.52 -37.29 -5.83
C GLN A 493 -23.85 -36.89 -4.52
N TYR A 494 -22.99 -35.87 -4.50
CA TYR A 494 -22.37 -35.37 -3.27
C TYR A 494 -23.35 -34.59 -2.43
N LEU A 495 -24.11 -33.65 -3.01
CA LEU A 495 -25.13 -32.89 -2.30
C LEU A 495 -26.20 -33.78 -1.65
N SER A 496 -26.61 -34.89 -2.30
CA SER A 496 -27.57 -35.83 -1.74
C SER A 496 -26.96 -36.83 -0.74
N GLY A 497 -25.64 -36.79 -0.50
CA GLY A 497 -24.96 -37.75 0.36
C GLY A 497 -24.82 -39.18 -0.21
N LYS A 498 -25.24 -39.44 -1.47
CA LYS A 498 -25.04 -40.70 -2.16
C LYS A 498 -23.54 -41.01 -2.35
N LYS A 499 -22.75 -39.96 -2.58
CA LYS A 499 -21.28 -40.00 -2.53
C LYS A 499 -20.78 -39.10 -1.40
N PHE A 500 -19.75 -39.53 -0.74
CA PHE A 500 -19.07 -38.78 0.30
C PHE A 500 -17.59 -39.16 0.33
N ILE A 501 -16.74 -38.27 0.86
CA ILE A 501 -15.32 -38.52 1.08
C ILE A 501 -15.21 -39.24 2.42
N PRO A 502 -14.73 -40.51 2.44
CA PRO A 502 -14.62 -41.24 3.69
C PRO A 502 -13.52 -40.67 4.58
N TYR A 503 -13.78 -40.57 5.87
CA TYR A 503 -12.73 -40.20 6.81
C TYR A 503 -12.13 -41.46 7.43
N SER A 504 -10.80 -41.48 7.52
CA SER A 504 -10.12 -42.49 8.32
C SER A 504 -10.36 -42.21 9.81
N SER A 505 -10.70 -43.28 10.55
CA SER A 505 -10.73 -43.22 12.02
C SER A 505 -9.32 -43.15 12.62
N PHE A 506 -8.32 -43.58 11.86
CA PHE A 506 -6.92 -43.51 12.27
C PHE A 506 -6.42 -42.06 12.10
N ARG A 507 -5.77 -41.52 13.15
CA ARG A 507 -5.10 -40.23 13.13
C ARG A 507 -3.62 -40.43 13.35
N ASN A 508 -2.81 -39.96 12.41
CA ASN A 508 -1.36 -39.95 12.55
C ASN A 508 -0.95 -39.01 13.69
N LYS A 509 -0.24 -39.52 14.67
CA LYS A 509 0.23 -38.73 15.83
C LYS A 509 1.55 -38.01 15.57
N GLY A 510 2.13 -38.16 14.37
CA GLY A 510 3.45 -37.65 14.03
C GLY A 510 4.59 -38.59 14.48
N ASN A 511 5.80 -38.08 14.37
CA ASN A 511 7.04 -38.82 14.66
C ASN A 511 7.57 -38.62 16.10
N GLY A 512 6.82 -37.93 16.97
CA GLY A 512 7.22 -37.63 18.35
C GLY A 512 7.95 -36.31 18.52
N ASN A 513 8.40 -35.67 17.45
CA ASN A 513 9.02 -34.35 17.47
C ASN A 513 7.98 -33.25 17.20
N PHE A 514 8.26 -32.03 17.66
CA PHE A 514 7.35 -30.90 17.56
C PHE A 514 8.10 -29.62 17.17
N ILE A 515 7.44 -28.73 16.42
CA ILE A 515 7.77 -27.32 16.43
C ILE A 515 6.98 -26.67 17.57
N GLU A 516 7.66 -25.99 18.46
CA GLU A 516 7.04 -25.31 19.59
C GLU A 516 7.21 -23.80 19.42
N ILE A 517 6.11 -23.08 19.19
CA ILE A 517 6.08 -21.63 19.13
C ILE A 517 5.67 -21.09 20.50
N ILE A 518 6.44 -20.17 21.06
CA ILE A 518 6.23 -19.62 22.39
C ILE A 518 6.13 -18.09 22.29
N GLY A 519 5.00 -17.52 22.75
CA GLY A 519 4.82 -16.09 22.89
C GLY A 519 4.76 -15.34 21.56
N ALA A 520 4.01 -15.84 20.56
CA ALA A 520 3.80 -15.16 19.28
C ALA A 520 2.91 -13.92 19.45
N GLU A 521 3.39 -12.74 19.03
CA GLU A 521 2.72 -11.43 19.16
C GLU A 521 2.55 -10.71 17.82
N ALA A 522 2.65 -11.37 16.69
CA ALA A 522 2.47 -10.74 15.38
C ALA A 522 1.01 -10.33 15.14
N ASN A 523 0.79 -9.10 14.65
CA ASN A 523 -0.53 -8.54 14.36
C ASN A 523 -1.51 -8.66 15.55
N ASN A 524 -2.58 -9.46 15.40
CA ASN A 524 -3.60 -9.66 16.43
C ASN A 524 -3.29 -10.82 17.41
N LEU A 525 -2.16 -11.50 17.29
CA LEU A 525 -1.78 -12.60 18.16
C LEU A 525 -1.46 -12.11 19.58
N LYS A 526 -2.02 -12.78 20.59
CA LYS A 526 -1.92 -12.41 22.01
C LYS A 526 -1.01 -13.38 22.77
N LYS A 527 0.31 -13.33 22.53
CA LYS A 527 1.32 -14.23 23.16
C LYS A 527 0.97 -15.70 23.00
N VAL A 528 0.61 -16.09 21.78
CA VAL A 528 0.13 -17.44 21.47
C VAL A 528 1.25 -18.45 21.65
N ASN A 529 0.93 -19.57 22.35
CA ASN A 529 1.79 -20.75 22.45
C ASN A 529 1.13 -21.90 21.73
N VAL A 530 1.88 -22.60 20.89
CA VAL A 530 1.36 -23.77 20.13
C VAL A 530 2.46 -24.78 19.86
N LYS A 531 2.11 -26.07 19.95
CA LYS A 531 2.96 -27.20 19.53
C LYS A 531 2.37 -27.82 18.28
N ILE A 532 3.21 -27.93 17.24
CA ILE A 532 2.86 -28.49 15.94
C ILE A 532 3.60 -29.81 15.79
N PRO A 533 2.91 -30.96 15.75
CA PRO A 533 3.58 -32.27 15.60
C PRO A 533 4.21 -32.39 14.23
N LEU A 534 5.44 -32.95 14.18
CA LEU A 534 6.14 -33.23 12.93
C LEU A 534 5.77 -34.63 12.41
N GLY A 535 5.86 -34.82 11.09
CA GLY A 535 5.44 -36.07 10.44
C GLY A 535 3.91 -36.27 10.43
N ALA A 536 3.13 -35.20 10.63
CA ALA A 536 1.68 -35.21 10.62
C ALA A 536 1.12 -34.17 9.62
N PHE A 537 -0.08 -34.39 9.12
CA PHE A 537 -0.86 -33.43 8.38
C PHE A 537 -1.63 -32.53 9.36
N VAL A 538 -1.22 -31.26 9.48
CA VAL A 538 -1.74 -30.30 10.45
C VAL A 538 -2.53 -29.20 9.77
N LEU A 539 -3.76 -28.98 10.19
CA LEU A 539 -4.62 -27.89 9.73
C LEU A 539 -4.68 -26.77 10.77
N VAL A 540 -4.58 -25.51 10.31
CA VAL A 540 -4.82 -24.32 11.13
C VAL A 540 -6.13 -23.69 10.68
N THR A 541 -7.16 -23.74 11.51
CA THR A 541 -8.51 -23.28 11.21
C THR A 541 -8.94 -22.12 12.10
N GLY A 542 -10.06 -21.50 11.78
CA GLY A 542 -10.67 -20.40 12.53
C GLY A 542 -11.35 -19.39 11.62
N VAL A 543 -12.14 -18.49 12.19
CA VAL A 543 -12.88 -17.46 11.46
C VAL A 543 -11.95 -16.54 10.66
N SER A 544 -12.48 -15.85 9.65
CA SER A 544 -11.74 -14.85 8.89
C SER A 544 -11.16 -13.78 9.84
N GLY A 545 -9.90 -13.36 9.61
CA GLY A 545 -9.24 -12.37 10.45
C GLY A 545 -8.76 -12.88 11.83
N SER A 546 -8.94 -14.17 12.20
CA SER A 546 -8.53 -14.71 13.51
C SER A 546 -7.03 -14.75 13.77
N GLY A 547 -6.18 -14.57 12.75
CA GLY A 547 -4.72 -14.58 12.89
C GLY A 547 -4.03 -15.84 12.37
N LYS A 548 -4.73 -16.69 11.60
CA LYS A 548 -4.14 -17.92 11.00
C LYS A 548 -2.88 -17.61 10.20
N SER A 549 -2.96 -16.69 9.24
CA SER A 549 -1.81 -16.27 8.42
C SER A 549 -0.73 -15.57 9.24
N SER A 550 -1.13 -14.81 10.28
CA SER A 550 -0.16 -14.20 11.20
C SER A 550 0.66 -15.26 11.94
N LEU A 551 0.04 -16.36 12.37
CA LEU A 551 0.74 -17.45 13.05
C LEU A 551 1.61 -18.26 12.07
N VAL A 552 1.03 -18.68 10.93
CA VAL A 552 1.68 -19.63 10.00
C VAL A 552 2.68 -18.89 9.11
N THR A 553 2.27 -17.80 8.43
CA THR A 553 3.12 -17.13 7.46
C THR A 553 4.09 -16.16 8.14
N GLU A 554 3.56 -15.23 8.99
CA GLU A 554 4.39 -14.17 9.57
C GLU A 554 5.33 -14.70 10.65
N VAL A 555 4.83 -15.59 11.54
CA VAL A 555 5.64 -16.11 12.65
C VAL A 555 6.38 -17.37 12.22
N LEU A 556 5.69 -18.45 11.87
CA LEU A 556 6.33 -19.76 11.64
C LEU A 556 7.21 -19.75 10.38
N TYR A 557 6.61 -19.47 9.21
CA TYR A 557 7.31 -19.59 7.93
C TYR A 557 8.50 -18.64 7.82
N LYS A 558 8.31 -17.35 8.12
CA LYS A 558 9.39 -16.37 7.98
C LYS A 558 10.55 -16.65 8.94
N ASN A 559 10.29 -17.07 10.19
CA ASN A 559 11.35 -17.47 11.13
C ASN A 559 12.04 -18.77 10.69
N ALA A 560 11.28 -19.78 10.23
CA ALA A 560 11.86 -21.01 9.71
C ALA A 560 12.75 -20.76 8.48
N TYR A 561 12.28 -19.94 7.54
CA TYR A 561 13.05 -19.56 6.37
C TYR A 561 14.33 -18.79 6.72
N ASN A 562 14.26 -17.86 7.68
CA ASN A 562 15.44 -17.14 8.14
C ASN A 562 16.48 -18.08 8.78
N THR A 563 16.01 -19.08 9.54
CA THR A 563 16.89 -20.02 10.24
C THR A 563 17.49 -21.08 9.29
N LEU A 564 16.64 -21.72 8.47
CA LEU A 564 17.05 -22.86 7.64
C LEU A 564 17.68 -22.45 6.30
N ASN A 565 17.13 -21.38 5.68
CA ASN A 565 17.56 -20.91 4.36
C ASN A 565 18.48 -19.70 4.44
N LYS A 566 18.88 -19.25 5.64
CA LYS A 566 19.66 -18.01 5.87
C LYS A 566 19.04 -16.77 5.22
N GLY A 567 17.70 -16.75 5.17
CA GLY A 567 16.93 -15.62 4.68
C GLY A 567 16.91 -14.46 5.67
N LYS A 568 16.36 -13.31 5.25
CA LYS A 568 16.20 -12.12 6.09
C LYS A 568 14.81 -11.52 5.93
N TYR A 569 13.76 -12.34 6.06
CA TYR A 569 12.42 -11.80 6.17
C TYR A 569 12.25 -11.04 7.49
N GLU A 570 11.53 -9.95 7.45
CA GLU A 570 10.98 -9.35 8.67
C GLU A 570 9.90 -10.28 9.21
N ALA A 571 10.29 -11.08 10.20
CA ALA A 571 9.42 -12.09 10.78
C ALA A 571 8.58 -11.49 11.91
N GLY A 572 7.39 -12.06 12.11
CA GLY A 572 6.51 -11.66 13.19
C GLY A 572 7.15 -11.87 14.57
N LYS A 573 6.87 -10.97 15.50
CA LYS A 573 7.43 -11.00 16.86
C LYS A 573 7.01 -12.29 17.57
N VAL A 574 8.00 -13.01 18.11
CA VAL A 574 7.85 -14.23 18.87
C VAL A 574 8.94 -14.30 19.95
N LYS A 575 8.62 -14.88 21.08
CA LYS A 575 9.61 -15.03 22.16
C LYS A 575 10.64 -16.10 21.81
N GLN A 576 10.21 -17.27 21.33
CA GLN A 576 11.06 -18.41 21.00
C GLN A 576 10.32 -19.38 20.08
N ILE A 577 11.06 -20.05 19.19
CA ILE A 577 10.59 -21.20 18.41
C ILE A 577 11.63 -22.30 18.55
N ASN A 578 11.21 -23.50 18.94
CA ASN A 578 12.02 -24.69 19.08
C ASN A 578 11.63 -25.71 18.00
N GLY A 579 12.52 -26.65 17.67
CA GLY A 579 12.23 -27.79 16.80
C GLY A 579 12.65 -27.59 15.34
N PHE A 580 13.30 -26.50 14.97
CA PHE A 580 13.83 -26.34 13.60
C PHE A 580 14.99 -27.27 13.31
N GLU A 581 15.66 -27.80 14.32
CA GLU A 581 16.71 -28.81 14.19
C GLU A 581 16.23 -30.14 13.59
N TYR A 582 14.93 -30.39 13.57
CA TYR A 582 14.30 -31.57 12.98
C TYR A 582 13.82 -31.36 11.54
N ILE A 583 14.12 -30.19 10.94
CA ILE A 583 13.61 -29.77 9.62
C ILE A 583 14.79 -29.35 8.74
N ASP A 584 14.92 -29.98 7.57
CA ASP A 584 15.99 -29.65 6.62
C ASP A 584 15.65 -28.43 5.75
N LYS A 585 14.36 -28.27 5.39
CA LYS A 585 13.91 -27.24 4.43
C LYS A 585 12.48 -26.81 4.70
N VAL A 586 12.19 -25.54 4.46
CA VAL A 586 10.82 -25.01 4.46
C VAL A 586 10.44 -24.53 3.06
N ILE A 587 9.25 -24.91 2.62
CA ILE A 587 8.67 -24.50 1.33
C ILE A 587 7.33 -23.82 1.63
N ASN A 588 7.11 -22.64 1.06
CA ASN A 588 5.85 -21.94 1.12
C ASN A 588 5.15 -22.04 -0.23
N ILE A 589 3.92 -22.53 -0.23
CA ILE A 589 3.03 -22.53 -1.39
C ILE A 589 1.91 -21.54 -1.09
N SER A 590 1.84 -20.47 -1.88
CA SER A 590 0.83 -19.41 -1.74
C SER A 590 -0.17 -19.45 -2.89
N GLN A 591 -1.23 -18.65 -2.77
CA GLN A 591 -2.21 -18.42 -3.84
C GLN A 591 -1.75 -17.35 -4.84
N ASP A 592 -0.49 -16.87 -4.71
CA ASP A 592 0.04 -15.88 -5.64
C ASP A 592 0.16 -16.45 -7.05
N PRO A 593 -0.07 -15.63 -8.08
CA PRO A 593 0.13 -16.06 -9.47
C PRO A 593 1.54 -16.62 -9.69
N ILE A 594 1.66 -17.68 -10.45
CA ILE A 594 2.94 -18.34 -10.82
C ILE A 594 3.90 -17.36 -11.48
N GLY A 595 3.39 -16.33 -12.14
CA GLY A 595 4.17 -15.24 -12.74
C GLY A 595 3.29 -14.04 -13.09
N LYS A 596 3.93 -12.87 -13.14
CA LYS A 596 3.25 -11.59 -13.40
C LYS A 596 3.46 -11.08 -14.84
N THR A 597 4.16 -11.83 -15.67
CA THR A 597 4.48 -11.42 -17.05
C THR A 597 3.87 -12.38 -18.06
N PRO A 598 3.57 -11.94 -19.28
CA PRO A 598 3.10 -12.83 -20.36
C PRO A 598 4.05 -13.99 -20.68
N ARG A 599 5.32 -13.93 -20.24
CA ARG A 599 6.33 -14.97 -20.45
C ARG A 599 6.24 -16.13 -19.47
N SER A 600 5.52 -15.94 -18.37
CA SER A 600 5.35 -16.99 -17.36
C SER A 600 4.29 -17.98 -17.80
N ASN A 601 4.66 -19.25 -17.85
CA ASN A 601 3.76 -20.35 -18.15
C ASN A 601 4.13 -21.61 -17.32
N PRO A 602 3.26 -22.61 -17.23
CA PRO A 602 3.52 -23.83 -16.44
C PRO A 602 4.83 -24.52 -16.79
N ALA A 603 5.15 -24.66 -18.06
CA ALA A 603 6.36 -25.36 -18.53
C ALA A 603 7.65 -24.66 -18.07
N THR A 604 7.67 -23.31 -18.08
CA THR A 604 8.83 -22.56 -17.58
C THR A 604 8.93 -22.60 -16.06
N TYR A 605 7.79 -22.61 -15.36
CA TYR A 605 7.74 -22.62 -13.90
C TYR A 605 8.27 -23.93 -13.32
N ILE A 606 7.87 -25.06 -13.88
CA ILE A 606 8.35 -26.40 -13.43
C ILE A 606 9.72 -26.75 -14.00
N GLY A 607 10.28 -25.96 -14.92
CA GLY A 607 11.61 -26.15 -15.49
C GLY A 607 11.68 -27.06 -16.70
N VAL A 608 10.62 -27.78 -17.07
CA VAL A 608 10.58 -28.72 -18.20
C VAL A 608 10.82 -28.05 -19.57
N PHE A 609 10.58 -26.74 -19.64
CA PHE A 609 10.81 -26.01 -20.88
C PHE A 609 12.28 -25.99 -21.32
N ASP A 610 13.21 -26.13 -20.38
CA ASP A 610 14.64 -26.23 -20.67
C ASP A 610 14.98 -27.51 -21.44
N ASP A 611 14.37 -28.63 -21.05
CA ASP A 611 14.53 -29.93 -21.71
C ASP A 611 13.85 -29.93 -23.08
N ILE A 612 12.68 -29.32 -23.21
CA ILE A 612 11.99 -29.13 -24.50
C ILE A 612 12.87 -28.35 -25.47
N ARG A 613 13.52 -27.26 -25.02
CA ARG A 613 14.43 -26.47 -25.88
C ARG A 613 15.65 -27.26 -26.31
N ASP A 614 16.21 -28.10 -25.46
CA ASP A 614 17.32 -28.98 -25.78
C ASP A 614 16.90 -30.04 -26.82
N LEU A 615 15.71 -30.60 -26.69
CA LEU A 615 15.15 -31.53 -27.65
C LEU A 615 15.01 -30.88 -29.06
N PHE A 616 14.43 -29.69 -29.15
CA PHE A 616 14.29 -28.98 -30.40
C PHE A 616 15.65 -28.61 -31.03
N ALA A 617 16.63 -28.20 -30.24
CA ALA A 617 17.98 -27.93 -30.70
C ALA A 617 18.70 -29.18 -31.22
N SER A 618 18.30 -30.37 -30.76
CA SER A 618 18.87 -31.68 -31.22
C SER A 618 18.33 -32.15 -32.54
N THR A 619 17.22 -31.57 -33.06
CA THR A 619 16.60 -31.98 -34.33
C THR A 619 17.53 -31.77 -35.51
N LYS A 620 17.32 -32.51 -36.62
CA LYS A 620 18.12 -32.40 -37.82
C LYS A 620 18.01 -30.99 -38.43
N ASP A 621 16.82 -30.42 -38.46
CA ASP A 621 16.55 -29.12 -39.03
C ASP A 621 17.20 -27.99 -38.22
N ALA A 622 17.16 -28.06 -36.88
CA ALA A 622 17.85 -27.10 -36.01
C ALA A 622 19.38 -27.16 -36.24
N LYS A 623 19.95 -28.37 -36.28
CA LYS A 623 21.40 -28.57 -36.54
C LYS A 623 21.82 -28.07 -37.88
N ALA A 624 21.01 -28.29 -38.94
CA ALA A 624 21.29 -27.83 -40.31
C ALA A 624 21.29 -26.27 -40.39
N LYS A 625 20.44 -25.62 -39.58
CA LYS A 625 20.37 -24.15 -39.48
C LYS A 625 21.36 -23.56 -38.44
N GLY A 626 22.11 -24.38 -37.73
CA GLY A 626 23.02 -23.94 -36.67
C GLY A 626 22.31 -23.40 -35.43
N TYR A 627 21.07 -23.81 -35.19
CA TYR A 627 20.29 -23.35 -34.07
C TYR A 627 20.67 -24.09 -32.77
N THR A 628 20.87 -23.30 -31.71
CA THR A 628 21.18 -23.79 -30.37
C THR A 628 19.96 -23.67 -29.49
N LYS A 629 20.01 -24.20 -28.26
CA LYS A 629 18.98 -24.07 -27.21
C LYS A 629 18.48 -22.64 -27.06
N SER A 630 19.34 -21.62 -27.20
CA SER A 630 18.98 -20.23 -27.06
C SER A 630 18.00 -19.73 -28.12
N HIS A 631 18.03 -20.30 -29.36
CA HIS A 631 17.09 -19.94 -30.45
C HIS A 631 15.64 -20.33 -30.09
N PHE A 632 15.46 -21.37 -29.28
CA PHE A 632 14.14 -21.83 -28.85
C PHE A 632 13.68 -21.16 -27.53
N SER A 633 14.35 -20.09 -27.11
CA SER A 633 13.95 -19.26 -25.98
C SER A 633 13.25 -17.99 -26.43
N PHE A 634 12.03 -17.76 -25.98
CA PHE A 634 11.34 -16.49 -26.23
C PHE A 634 11.90 -15.32 -25.37
N ASN A 635 12.84 -15.57 -24.45
CA ASN A 635 13.49 -14.55 -23.63
C ASN A 635 14.76 -13.97 -24.27
N VAL A 636 15.35 -14.66 -25.24
CA VAL A 636 16.65 -14.33 -25.84
C VAL A 636 16.49 -13.95 -27.29
N LYS A 637 17.27 -12.97 -27.77
CA LYS A 637 17.32 -12.59 -29.18
C LYS A 637 17.82 -13.76 -30.04
N GLY A 638 17.30 -13.85 -31.27
CA GLY A 638 17.71 -14.84 -32.28
C GLY A 638 16.55 -15.68 -32.77
N GLY A 639 15.73 -16.27 -31.88
CA GLY A 639 14.57 -17.05 -32.31
C GLY A 639 13.21 -16.49 -31.89
N ARG A 640 13.19 -15.47 -31.06
CA ARG A 640 11.96 -14.80 -30.61
C ARG A 640 11.47 -13.80 -31.67
N CYS A 641 10.19 -13.50 -31.63
CA CYS A 641 9.63 -12.34 -32.35
C CYS A 641 10.18 -11.05 -31.73
N GLU A 642 10.85 -10.22 -32.53
CA GLU A 642 11.43 -8.97 -32.03
C GLU A 642 10.39 -7.84 -31.85
N ALA A 643 9.25 -7.89 -32.54
CA ALA A 643 8.19 -6.89 -32.43
C ALA A 643 7.50 -6.90 -31.04
N CYS A 644 7.34 -8.07 -30.44
CA CYS A 644 6.82 -8.23 -29.09
C CYS A 644 7.88 -8.71 -28.09
N GLU A 645 9.12 -8.80 -28.51
CA GLU A 645 10.25 -9.29 -27.71
C GLU A 645 10.02 -10.68 -27.05
N GLY A 646 9.16 -11.50 -27.65
CA GLY A 646 8.80 -12.83 -27.17
C GLY A 646 7.60 -12.88 -26.21
N ASP A 647 6.93 -11.77 -25.97
CA ASP A 647 5.74 -11.73 -25.12
C ASP A 647 4.48 -12.33 -25.78
N GLY A 648 4.44 -12.36 -27.13
CA GLY A 648 3.26 -12.75 -27.90
C GLY A 648 2.19 -11.67 -27.94
N VAL A 649 2.26 -10.70 -27.05
CA VAL A 649 1.32 -9.57 -26.91
C VAL A 649 2.09 -8.26 -26.82
N LYS A 650 1.43 -7.16 -27.21
CA LYS A 650 1.90 -5.78 -26.97
C LYS A 650 1.10 -5.18 -25.83
N ARG A 651 1.79 -4.61 -24.85
CA ARG A 651 1.19 -3.89 -23.73
C ARG A 651 0.93 -2.45 -24.14
N ILE A 652 -0.32 -2.02 -24.04
CA ILE A 652 -0.73 -0.62 -24.22
C ILE A 652 -1.01 -0.07 -22.81
N SER A 653 -0.15 0.84 -22.36
CA SER A 653 -0.32 1.47 -21.06
C SER A 653 -1.41 2.55 -21.13
N MET A 654 -2.38 2.46 -20.24
CA MET A 654 -3.50 3.39 -20.13
C MET A 654 -3.33 4.22 -18.85
N ALA A 655 -3.20 5.55 -18.99
CA ALA A 655 -2.86 6.45 -17.88
C ALA A 655 -3.81 6.35 -16.65
N PHE A 656 -5.08 6.00 -16.85
CA PHE A 656 -6.11 5.94 -15.79
C PHE A 656 -6.85 4.61 -15.70
N PHE A 657 -6.52 3.65 -16.60
CA PHE A 657 -7.15 2.33 -16.66
C PHE A 657 -6.07 1.25 -16.57
N PRO A 658 -6.45 0.00 -16.26
CA PRO A 658 -5.53 -1.13 -16.36
C PRO A 658 -4.93 -1.23 -17.77
N ASP A 659 -3.66 -1.65 -17.83
CA ASP A 659 -2.99 -1.85 -19.12
C ASP A 659 -3.75 -2.87 -19.97
N VAL A 660 -3.85 -2.59 -21.26
CA VAL A 660 -4.48 -3.48 -22.25
C VAL A 660 -3.39 -4.27 -22.97
N TYR A 661 -3.59 -5.58 -23.07
CA TYR A 661 -2.72 -6.47 -23.80
C TYR A 661 -3.37 -6.85 -25.13
N VAL A 662 -2.71 -6.50 -26.24
CA VAL A 662 -3.20 -6.81 -27.60
C VAL A 662 -2.26 -7.83 -28.22
N GLN A 663 -2.80 -8.80 -28.92
CA GLN A 663 -2.02 -9.81 -29.64
C GLN A 663 -1.03 -9.14 -30.60
N CYS A 664 0.20 -9.67 -30.66
CA CYS A 664 1.23 -9.16 -31.55
C CYS A 664 0.84 -9.42 -33.01
N GLU A 665 0.82 -8.39 -33.84
CA GLU A 665 0.43 -8.45 -35.23
C GLU A 665 1.43 -9.22 -36.13
N GLU A 666 2.71 -9.29 -35.76
CA GLU A 666 3.73 -10.01 -36.53
C GLU A 666 3.73 -11.52 -36.22
N CYS A 667 3.78 -11.91 -34.95
CA CYS A 667 3.84 -13.33 -34.61
C CYS A 667 2.46 -13.94 -34.28
N HIS A 668 1.40 -13.17 -34.33
CA HIS A 668 0.03 -13.62 -34.01
C HIS A 668 -0.04 -14.45 -32.71
N GLY A 669 0.62 -13.96 -31.67
CA GLY A 669 0.68 -14.63 -30.36
C GLY A 669 1.72 -15.72 -30.22
N LYS A 670 2.37 -16.15 -31.31
CA LYS A 670 3.27 -17.33 -31.32
C LYS A 670 4.62 -17.12 -30.62
N ARG A 671 4.98 -15.88 -30.23
CA ARG A 671 6.20 -15.52 -29.49
C ARG A 671 7.53 -15.69 -30.25
N TYR A 672 7.59 -16.47 -31.28
CA TYR A 672 8.79 -16.78 -32.08
C TYR A 672 8.73 -16.15 -33.47
N ASN A 673 9.88 -16.01 -34.09
CA ASN A 673 9.96 -15.66 -35.50
C ASN A 673 9.59 -16.86 -36.38
N GLU A 674 9.27 -16.60 -37.64
CA GLU A 674 8.81 -17.60 -38.58
C GLU A 674 9.86 -18.67 -38.84
N GLU A 675 11.15 -18.31 -38.88
CA GLU A 675 12.26 -19.26 -39.11
C GLU A 675 12.42 -20.30 -37.99
N THR A 676 12.22 -19.90 -36.75
CA THR A 676 12.25 -20.81 -35.61
C THR A 676 11.05 -21.75 -35.62
N LEU A 677 9.87 -21.24 -36.03
CA LEU A 677 8.63 -22.05 -36.11
C LEU A 677 8.67 -23.10 -37.23
N GLN A 678 9.57 -22.99 -38.20
CA GLN A 678 9.78 -24.01 -39.26
C GLN A 678 10.46 -25.27 -38.69
N VAL A 679 11.15 -25.18 -37.56
CA VAL A 679 11.76 -26.35 -36.92
C VAL A 679 10.69 -27.17 -36.20
N THR A 680 10.58 -28.44 -36.58
CA THR A 680 9.57 -29.33 -36.01
C THR A 680 10.17 -30.58 -35.37
N TYR A 681 9.49 -31.09 -34.37
CA TYR A 681 9.71 -32.42 -33.74
C TYR A 681 8.39 -33.18 -33.78
N LYS A 682 8.37 -34.41 -34.34
CA LYS A 682 7.14 -35.20 -34.58
C LYS A 682 6.01 -34.38 -35.24
N GLY A 683 6.38 -33.44 -36.18
CA GLY A 683 5.44 -32.60 -36.93
C GLY A 683 4.86 -31.40 -36.15
N LYS A 684 5.32 -31.13 -34.96
CA LYS A 684 4.91 -29.97 -34.14
C LYS A 684 6.09 -29.03 -33.94
N ASN A 685 5.85 -27.72 -34.03
CA ASN A 685 6.85 -26.72 -33.71
C ASN A 685 6.83 -26.38 -32.20
N ILE A 686 7.76 -25.56 -31.73
CA ILE A 686 7.89 -25.25 -30.32
C ILE A 686 6.68 -24.47 -29.74
N TYR A 687 5.99 -23.68 -30.54
CA TYR A 687 4.77 -23.01 -30.13
C TYR A 687 3.61 -24.02 -30.00
N ASP A 688 3.46 -24.93 -30.94
CA ASP A 688 2.44 -25.99 -30.88
C ASP A 688 2.59 -26.81 -29.59
N VAL A 689 3.82 -27.07 -29.15
CA VAL A 689 4.11 -27.80 -27.91
C VAL A 689 3.74 -26.96 -26.67
N LEU A 690 3.94 -25.63 -26.70
CA LEU A 690 3.53 -24.76 -25.60
C LEU A 690 2.01 -24.62 -25.46
N GLU A 691 1.26 -24.85 -26.53
CA GLU A 691 -0.21 -24.82 -26.56
C GLU A 691 -0.84 -26.19 -26.20
N MET A 692 -0.05 -27.26 -26.12
CA MET A 692 -0.56 -28.57 -25.71
C MET A 692 -1.09 -28.55 -24.29
N THR A 693 -2.18 -29.28 -24.07
CA THR A 693 -2.56 -29.68 -22.71
C THR A 693 -1.51 -30.60 -22.13
N VAL A 694 -1.51 -30.74 -20.81
CA VAL A 694 -0.56 -31.68 -20.13
C VAL A 694 -0.77 -33.11 -20.62
N GLU A 695 -1.99 -33.52 -20.85
CA GLU A 695 -2.37 -34.84 -21.34
C GLU A 695 -1.83 -35.07 -22.76
N GLU A 696 -2.05 -34.13 -23.67
CA GLU A 696 -1.49 -34.16 -25.02
C GLU A 696 0.06 -34.16 -25.02
N ALA A 697 0.66 -33.37 -24.13
CA ALA A 697 2.11 -33.30 -24.01
C ALA A 697 2.68 -34.64 -23.46
N LEU A 698 1.99 -35.29 -22.53
CA LEU A 698 2.40 -36.59 -22.01
C LEU A 698 2.46 -37.62 -23.14
N ASP A 699 1.42 -37.74 -23.98
CA ASP A 699 1.36 -38.64 -25.11
C ASP A 699 2.39 -38.26 -26.19
N PHE A 700 2.58 -36.96 -26.45
CA PHE A 700 3.53 -36.46 -27.46
C PHE A 700 4.98 -36.79 -27.11
N PHE A 701 5.35 -36.67 -25.83
CA PHE A 701 6.70 -36.94 -25.35
C PHE A 701 6.91 -38.43 -24.93
N ASP A 702 5.89 -39.24 -25.06
CA ASP A 702 6.09 -40.69 -24.89
C ASP A 702 7.08 -41.22 -25.96
N ASN A 703 7.93 -42.20 -25.59
CA ASN A 703 8.94 -42.79 -26.47
C ASN A 703 9.97 -41.77 -27.03
N LEU A 704 10.61 -41.01 -26.16
CA LEU A 704 11.75 -40.17 -26.54
C LEU A 704 12.94 -40.99 -27.01
N PRO A 705 13.77 -40.48 -27.95
CA PRO A 705 15.00 -41.16 -28.39
C PRO A 705 15.94 -41.46 -27.23
N ASN A 706 16.65 -42.63 -27.30
CA ASN A 706 17.64 -43.00 -26.29
C ASN A 706 18.64 -41.89 -25.99
N GLY A 707 18.74 -41.46 -24.74
CA GLY A 707 19.62 -40.37 -24.30
C GLY A 707 18.88 -39.16 -23.67
N TYR A 708 17.58 -39.08 -23.82
CA TYR A 708 16.73 -38.18 -23.01
C TYR A 708 16.16 -39.02 -21.86
N ASP A 709 16.69 -38.81 -20.68
CA ASP A 709 16.23 -39.51 -19.48
C ASP A 709 14.73 -39.26 -19.28
N SER A 710 14.07 -40.23 -18.63
CA SER A 710 12.72 -40.12 -18.09
C SER A 710 12.44 -38.83 -17.28
N ALA A 711 13.46 -37.99 -17.05
CA ALA A 711 13.36 -36.66 -16.46
C ALA A 711 12.44 -35.69 -17.22
N VAL A 712 12.23 -35.86 -18.53
CA VAL A 712 11.27 -35.02 -19.29
C VAL A 712 9.84 -35.52 -19.08
N ILE A 713 9.63 -36.80 -18.86
CA ILE A 713 8.31 -37.42 -18.66
C ILE A 713 7.91 -37.35 -17.17
N TYR A 714 8.88 -37.45 -16.27
CA TYR A 714 8.65 -37.37 -14.82
C TYR A 714 7.91 -36.10 -14.34
N PRO A 715 8.25 -34.89 -14.79
CA PRO A 715 7.49 -33.70 -14.42
C PRO A 715 6.05 -33.70 -14.97
N PHE A 716 5.79 -34.28 -16.14
CA PHE A 716 4.43 -34.36 -16.70
C PHE A 716 3.60 -35.44 -16.00
N GLY A 717 4.22 -36.58 -15.60
CA GLY A 717 3.50 -37.71 -14.99
C GLY A 717 3.23 -37.59 -13.49
N TYR A 718 4.06 -36.87 -12.74
CA TYR A 718 3.94 -36.74 -11.28
C TYR A 718 3.66 -35.34 -10.77
N GLY A 719 3.96 -34.28 -11.55
CA GLY A 719 3.78 -32.88 -11.12
C GLY A 719 2.42 -32.31 -11.45
N LEU A 720 1.67 -32.85 -12.41
CA LEU A 720 0.43 -32.26 -12.92
C LEU A 720 -0.78 -33.21 -12.89
N SER A 721 -0.61 -34.49 -12.51
CA SER A 721 -1.74 -35.43 -12.37
C SER A 721 -2.54 -35.28 -11.07
N TYR A 722 -2.24 -34.28 -10.24
CA TYR A 722 -2.90 -34.01 -8.95
C TYR A 722 -3.39 -32.55 -8.78
N THR A 723 -3.74 -31.87 -9.86
CA THR A 723 -4.52 -30.62 -9.74
C THR A 723 -5.92 -30.82 -10.27
#